data_7c9df9851485a9e2bb1365caa6eacb36
#
_entry.id   7c9df9851485a9e2bb1365caa6eacb36
#
_cell.length_a   1.000
_cell.length_b   1.000
_cell.length_c   1.000
_cell.angle_alpha   90.00
_cell.angle_beta   90.00
_cell.angle_gamma   90.00
#
_symmetry.space_group_name_H-M   'P 1'
#
loop_
_entity.id
_entity.type
_entity.pdbx_description
1 polymer ?
#
loop_
_entity_poly.entity_id
_entity_poly.type
_entity_poly.pdbx_seq_one_letter_code
_entity_poly.pdbx_strand_id
1 'polypeptide(L)'
;MPHPLRCYLLTAVLGLGLAPVLPAAAQTILPVSSQTPASLKWYEVRTPHFRVLYPTGFEATAQRTANRLEQVYQPVSASLQRQPRPISIVLQSQNTIGNGFVTILPRHSEFYGSFPQDPFLTGTLDWLDELSLHEYRHVVQYEKARQSLGQLAYGVAGYGGVGLLTLGLPDWFFEGDAVGTETALSRSGRGRIPYFDIGLRANLLAGRKFSYSKAVAGSYRDNVPNHYVLGYFLTTRLKRTAGPTVWSDVLNRYFRFPVYPFSFSDKVRRQTGLRVDDLYQRTMQELDSTWRQEQARLELTLGTDLRQEATERVFTEYQYPQYLTDSTVLAVKSGLGHIPQLVQLSRGGQERQIQQLGLWNNPEMLSVGGGKVAWVEYRYDPRWQQRVYSELRILDVATGTLTRPGRRTRYAAAVLSPDGQQLLTVSTDSAYQQRVHVVNAQTGAVLRTFPNPENYHYLQPRWTADGRSIAAVRLERAGKAIVLLDAETGQARTVLPASNDNLSHPQPFGEYVLFNSPRSGIDNVYAVHTRTGEVRQVTSRPIGAYHAAVSPDGQRLAFHEFRAQGSRVVEMPLEPAQWRPVPALAGSPNRYAAALAAQDPGAALVGQVLPGPDSVATAALPVSRYRRLPHALNGYSWGLVQSASGSGLVLGVRSEDVLSTTQAIAGVSYDGVERTGSVSADVSYQGLWPVLDAGVAYGQRRTTALTREGQLVEDTWQYTRLTAGARLPLLLTHSRMQQALTVSGYYQMEQVRGYDLLRRPFTEVGFGRSLHALTGSMAYSRTLRQSKRDVGPRWGQTASVVWRGTPFGSGLEAEQRAAQASVYLPGIGQHHSIRLRGGYQWQPQGQPQTKYMFGGLFYPRGLNYVSLDKLSLLSAEYRLPLADVHWELGRWLYVQRLKGVAFYDRAHGSSEVADPAVPSGTRRISQNDYSTGFDLSFVFNPLRLRTPLEAGVRTFYNSQTKQWELQGLVLNVGF
;
A
#
# COMPACT_ATOMS: atom_id res chain seq x y z
N MET A 1 16.33 25.34 -39.91
CA MET A 1 15.37 25.84 -38.88
C MET A 1 14.86 24.65 -38.09
N PRO A 2 15.22 24.49 -36.81
CA PRO A 2 14.56 23.53 -35.96
C PRO A 2 13.99 24.19 -34.70
N HIS A 3 12.75 23.75 -34.34
CA HIS A 3 12.19 23.54 -33.04
C HIS A 3 11.34 24.55 -32.30
N PRO A 4 10.04 24.61 -32.61
CA PRO A 4 9.06 24.94 -31.59
C PRO A 4 8.44 23.73 -30.84
N LEU A 5 8.57 22.48 -31.36
CA LEU A 5 7.89 21.32 -30.76
C LEU A 5 8.42 20.87 -29.36
N ARG A 6 9.64 21.22 -29.00
CA ARG A 6 10.22 20.82 -27.69
C ARG A 6 9.72 21.63 -26.50
N CYS A 7 9.33 22.87 -26.71
CA CYS A 7 8.77 23.69 -25.63
C CYS A 7 7.29 23.38 -25.37
N TYR A 8 6.53 23.00 -26.39
CA TYR A 8 5.13 22.65 -26.23
C TYR A 8 4.91 21.33 -25.48
N LEU A 9 5.83 20.37 -25.57
CA LEU A 9 5.75 19.14 -24.79
C LEU A 9 6.05 19.34 -23.30
N LEU A 10 6.97 20.22 -22.95
CA LEU A 10 7.24 20.55 -21.52
C LEU A 10 6.09 21.37 -20.90
N THR A 11 5.49 22.28 -21.67
CA THR A 11 4.30 23.04 -21.24
C THR A 11 3.06 22.14 -21.17
N ALA A 12 2.93 21.14 -22.04
CA ALA A 12 1.84 20.16 -21.98
C ALA A 12 1.96 19.20 -20.79
N VAL A 13 3.16 18.76 -20.43
CA VAL A 13 3.38 17.89 -19.25
C VAL A 13 3.20 18.68 -17.94
N LEU A 14 3.62 19.95 -17.88
CA LEU A 14 3.33 20.84 -16.77
C LEU A 14 1.86 21.31 -16.76
N GLY A 15 1.22 21.41 -17.92
CA GLY A 15 -0.18 21.79 -18.06
C GLY A 15 -1.18 20.64 -17.81
N LEU A 16 -0.80 19.39 -18.05
CA LEU A 16 -1.63 18.21 -17.72
C LEU A 16 -1.72 17.95 -16.21
N GLY A 17 -0.76 18.43 -15.41
CA GLY A 17 -0.85 18.43 -13.95
C GLY A 17 -1.74 19.54 -13.38
N LEU A 18 -2.24 20.47 -14.21
CA LEU A 18 -3.00 21.66 -13.81
C LEU A 18 -4.42 21.69 -14.41
N ALA A 19 -4.93 20.56 -14.94
CA ALA A 19 -6.35 20.51 -15.31
C ALA A 19 -7.19 20.74 -14.04
N PRO A 20 -8.02 21.79 -13.95
CA PRO A 20 -8.84 22.04 -12.79
C PRO A 20 -9.88 20.91 -12.69
N VAL A 21 -9.70 20.01 -11.77
CA VAL A 21 -10.83 19.33 -11.15
C VAL A 21 -11.57 20.47 -10.47
N LEU A 22 -12.72 20.87 -11.00
CA LEU A 22 -13.60 21.88 -10.40
C LEU A 22 -13.83 21.45 -8.96
N PRO A 23 -13.34 22.18 -7.95
CA PRO A 23 -13.64 21.83 -6.59
C PRO A 23 -15.10 22.18 -6.35
N ALA A 24 -15.89 21.23 -5.93
CA ALA A 24 -16.96 21.58 -5.03
C ALA A 24 -16.32 22.49 -3.97
N ALA A 25 -16.92 23.64 -3.65
CA ALA A 25 -16.45 24.55 -2.61
C ALA A 25 -16.38 23.81 -1.27
N ALA A 26 -15.42 22.91 -1.16
CA ALA A 26 -15.15 22.11 0.02
C ALA A 26 -14.22 22.95 0.90
N GLN A 27 -14.53 22.99 2.17
CA GLN A 27 -13.67 23.55 3.18
C GLN A 27 -12.27 22.96 3.04
N THR A 28 -11.29 23.81 3.24
CA THR A 28 -9.88 23.42 3.26
C THR A 28 -9.63 22.42 4.39
N ILE A 29 -9.52 21.14 4.06
CA ILE A 29 -9.37 20.07 5.07
C ILE A 29 -8.07 19.32 4.75
N LEU A 30 -7.12 19.38 5.69
CA LEU A 30 -5.88 18.60 5.59
C LEU A 30 -6.17 17.10 5.64
N PRO A 31 -5.45 16.24 4.89
CA PRO A 31 -5.66 14.81 4.91
C PRO A 31 -5.43 14.22 6.30
N VAL A 32 -6.11 13.12 6.61
CA VAL A 32 -5.91 12.39 7.87
C VAL A 32 -4.76 11.42 7.70
N SER A 33 -3.73 11.56 8.53
CA SER A 33 -2.65 10.58 8.63
C SER A 33 -3.01 9.45 9.58
N SER A 34 -2.34 8.30 9.42
CA SER A 34 -2.45 7.19 10.37
C SER A 34 -1.96 7.60 11.75
N GLN A 35 -2.74 7.33 12.79
CA GLN A 35 -2.49 7.79 14.15
C GLN A 35 -2.38 6.66 15.16
N THR A 36 -1.56 6.90 16.18
CA THR A 36 -1.55 6.11 17.42
C THR A 36 -2.57 6.65 18.42
N PRO A 37 -3.03 5.83 19.40
CA PRO A 37 -3.91 6.31 20.45
C PRO A 37 -3.34 7.51 21.21
N ALA A 38 -4.20 8.48 21.52
CA ALA A 38 -3.82 9.69 22.24
C ALA A 38 -3.23 9.41 23.64
N SER A 39 -3.70 8.32 24.27
CA SER A 39 -3.24 7.87 25.59
C SER A 39 -1.80 7.34 25.61
N LEU A 40 -1.22 7.06 24.44
CA LEU A 40 0.12 6.49 24.35
C LEU A 40 1.18 7.55 24.69
N LYS A 41 1.97 7.29 25.74
CA LYS A 41 3.09 8.13 26.13
C LYS A 41 4.32 7.75 25.32
N TRP A 42 5.07 8.76 24.88
CA TRP A 42 6.24 8.58 24.04
C TRP A 42 7.50 9.00 24.79
N TYR A 43 8.58 8.28 24.50
CA TYR A 43 9.93 8.52 24.99
C TYR A 43 10.89 8.57 23.82
N GLU A 44 12.09 9.06 24.06
CA GLU A 44 13.15 9.08 23.06
C GLU A 44 14.51 8.69 23.65
N VAL A 45 15.28 8.02 22.82
CA VAL A 45 16.72 7.77 23.00
C VAL A 45 17.44 8.52 21.89
N ARG A 46 18.49 9.24 22.24
CA ARG A 46 19.32 10.01 21.29
C ARG A 46 20.72 9.44 21.21
N THR A 47 21.18 9.29 19.98
CA THR A 47 22.54 8.92 19.61
C THR A 47 23.12 10.05 18.75
N PRO A 48 24.40 10.02 18.35
CA PRO A 48 24.96 11.02 17.45
C PRO A 48 24.21 11.17 16.12
N HIS A 49 23.66 10.07 15.58
CA HIS A 49 23.06 10.07 14.24
C HIS A 49 21.55 9.76 14.25
N PHE A 50 20.99 9.25 15.35
CA PHE A 50 19.59 8.85 15.40
C PHE A 50 18.88 9.39 16.64
N ARG A 51 17.62 9.70 16.45
CA ARG A 51 16.66 9.99 17.51
C ARG A 51 15.56 8.92 17.44
N VAL A 52 15.62 7.92 18.32
CA VAL A 52 14.69 6.81 18.34
C VAL A 52 13.53 7.13 19.27
N LEU A 53 12.33 7.30 18.70
CA LEU A 53 11.09 7.54 19.44
C LEU A 53 10.39 6.20 19.66
N TYR A 54 9.88 5.98 20.87
CA TYR A 54 9.19 4.73 21.21
C TYR A 54 8.09 4.95 22.25
N PRO A 55 7.04 4.11 22.25
CA PRO A 55 5.97 4.18 23.22
C PRO A 55 6.35 3.49 24.54
N THR A 56 5.62 3.82 25.61
CA THR A 56 5.75 3.17 26.93
C THR A 56 5.85 1.64 26.80
N GLY A 57 6.80 1.03 27.51
CA GLY A 57 7.03 -0.41 27.55
C GLY A 57 7.95 -0.94 26.46
N PHE A 58 8.42 -0.10 25.54
CA PHE A 58 9.27 -0.52 24.41
C PHE A 58 10.76 -0.12 24.58
N GLU A 59 11.17 0.23 25.83
CA GLU A 59 12.49 0.82 26.09
C GLU A 59 13.65 -0.09 25.75
N ALA A 60 13.65 -1.33 26.21
CA ALA A 60 14.73 -2.28 25.95
C ALA A 60 14.95 -2.49 24.44
N THR A 61 13.86 -2.61 23.69
CA THR A 61 13.89 -2.73 22.23
C THR A 61 14.41 -1.46 21.58
N ALA A 62 14.03 -0.28 22.06
CA ALA A 62 14.49 1.00 21.53
C ALA A 62 16.00 1.21 21.80
N GLN A 63 16.50 0.85 22.99
CA GLN A 63 17.92 0.89 23.31
C GLN A 63 18.71 -0.02 22.34
N ARG A 64 18.26 -1.26 22.16
CA ARG A 64 18.90 -2.20 21.25
C ARG A 64 18.87 -1.70 19.81
N THR A 65 17.73 -1.19 19.31
CA THR A 65 17.58 -0.66 17.96
C THR A 65 18.46 0.56 17.73
N ALA A 66 18.57 1.46 18.70
CA ALA A 66 19.45 2.63 18.64
C ALA A 66 20.92 2.25 18.50
N ASN A 67 21.38 1.29 19.29
CA ASN A 67 22.74 0.76 19.20
C ASN A 67 23.00 0.04 17.87
N ARG A 68 22.01 -0.74 17.37
CA ARG A 68 22.11 -1.39 16.05
C ARG A 68 22.21 -0.37 14.91
N LEU A 69 21.41 0.68 14.95
CA LEU A 69 21.44 1.73 13.93
C LEU A 69 22.79 2.45 13.88
N GLU A 70 23.40 2.74 15.03
CA GLU A 70 24.77 3.30 15.08
C GLU A 70 25.81 2.34 14.52
N GLN A 71 25.70 1.05 14.82
CA GLN A 71 26.59 0.03 14.27
C GLN A 71 26.56 -0.04 12.74
N VAL A 72 25.37 0.14 12.13
CA VAL A 72 25.19 0.06 10.68
C VAL A 72 25.33 1.40 9.96
N TYR A 73 25.48 2.52 10.68
CA TYR A 73 25.53 3.86 10.10
C TYR A 73 26.57 4.03 8.99
N GLN A 74 27.81 3.69 9.25
CA GLN A 74 28.87 3.77 8.26
C GLN A 74 28.79 2.66 7.20
N PRO A 75 28.63 1.37 7.57
CA PRO A 75 28.55 0.28 6.60
C PRO A 75 27.46 0.46 5.53
N VAL A 76 26.24 0.81 5.93
CA VAL A 76 25.12 1.02 4.99
C VAL A 76 25.35 2.24 4.09
N SER A 77 26.13 3.23 4.55
CA SER A 77 26.42 4.46 3.81
C SER A 77 27.57 4.32 2.80
N ALA A 78 28.45 3.35 3.00
CA ALA A 78 29.75 3.28 2.36
C ALA A 78 29.68 3.23 0.82
N SER A 79 28.85 2.36 0.23
CA SER A 79 28.77 2.18 -1.23
C SER A 79 28.11 3.35 -1.97
N LEU A 80 27.30 4.19 -1.31
CA LEU A 80 26.82 5.45 -1.88
C LEU A 80 27.69 6.68 -1.53
N GLN A 81 28.71 6.50 -0.69
CA GLN A 81 29.65 7.56 -0.32
C GLN A 81 28.91 8.81 0.20
N ARG A 82 27.90 8.61 1.06
CA ARG A 82 27.11 9.68 1.63
C ARG A 82 26.63 9.33 3.02
N GLN A 83 27.06 10.09 4.01
CA GLN A 83 26.58 9.98 5.38
C GLN A 83 25.38 10.89 5.59
N PRO A 84 24.22 10.36 6.03
CA PRO A 84 23.04 11.14 6.30
C PRO A 84 23.19 12.01 7.55
N ARG A 85 22.48 13.13 7.56
CA ARG A 85 22.25 13.91 8.79
C ARG A 85 21.39 13.13 9.77
N PRO A 86 21.42 13.47 11.08
CA PRO A 86 20.58 12.84 12.09
C PRO A 86 19.11 12.73 11.64
N ILE A 87 18.48 11.59 11.96
CA ILE A 87 17.10 11.29 11.57
C ILE A 87 16.31 10.73 12.76
N SER A 88 14.99 10.99 12.76
CA SER A 88 14.07 10.36 13.72
C SER A 88 13.63 8.98 13.19
N ILE A 89 13.70 7.98 14.05
CA ILE A 89 13.17 6.63 13.84
C ILE A 89 12.02 6.43 14.82
N VAL A 90 10.83 6.13 14.33
CA VAL A 90 9.65 5.92 15.18
C VAL A 90 9.38 4.43 15.28
N LEU A 91 9.44 3.88 16.48
CA LEU A 91 9.10 2.47 16.73
C LEU A 91 7.62 2.34 17.06
N GLN A 92 6.89 1.60 16.25
CA GLN A 92 5.45 1.37 16.40
C GLN A 92 5.21 0.02 17.08
N SER A 93 4.68 0.01 18.30
CA SER A 93 4.42 -1.23 19.07
C SER A 93 2.97 -1.70 19.04
N GLN A 94 2.06 -0.92 18.47
CA GLN A 94 0.61 -1.19 18.50
C GLN A 94 0.12 -1.98 17.28
N ASN A 95 1.02 -2.35 16.38
CA ASN A 95 0.69 -3.03 15.13
C ASN A 95 0.89 -4.54 15.25
N THR A 96 0.12 -5.34 14.51
CA THR A 96 0.29 -6.80 14.34
C THR A 96 0.80 -7.16 12.96
N ILE A 97 1.12 -6.16 12.14
CA ILE A 97 1.68 -6.32 10.80
C ILE A 97 3.14 -5.86 10.88
N GLY A 98 4.07 -6.72 10.44
CA GLY A 98 5.47 -6.33 10.25
C GLY A 98 5.60 -5.41 9.03
N ASN A 99 6.16 -4.22 9.20
CA ASN A 99 6.44 -3.27 8.12
C ASN A 99 7.50 -2.26 8.56
N GLY A 100 8.11 -1.58 7.60
CA GLY A 100 8.94 -0.41 7.79
C GLY A 100 8.83 0.51 6.60
N PHE A 101 9.15 1.79 6.77
CA PHE A 101 9.28 2.73 5.66
C PHE A 101 10.10 3.96 6.04
N VAL A 102 10.60 4.64 5.03
CA VAL A 102 11.21 5.98 5.14
C VAL A 102 10.37 6.98 4.35
N THR A 103 10.12 8.12 4.94
CA THR A 103 9.53 9.27 4.26
C THR A 103 10.40 10.52 4.40
N ILE A 104 10.32 11.41 3.42
CA ILE A 104 10.95 12.73 3.48
C ILE A 104 9.93 13.86 3.70
N LEU A 105 8.63 13.52 3.78
CA LEU A 105 7.52 14.49 3.88
C LEU A 105 6.57 14.17 5.06
N PRO A 106 6.97 14.44 6.33
CA PRO A 106 8.24 14.91 6.88
C PRO A 106 9.32 13.81 6.94
N ARG A 107 10.59 14.21 7.03
CA ARG A 107 11.73 13.28 7.04
C ARG A 107 11.81 12.47 8.34
N HIS A 108 11.45 11.21 8.29
CA HIS A 108 11.62 10.21 9.36
C HIS A 108 11.52 8.80 8.81
N SER A 109 11.77 7.80 9.64
CA SER A 109 11.50 6.40 9.36
C SER A 109 10.61 5.79 10.44
N GLU A 110 9.76 4.84 10.08
CA GLU A 110 8.95 4.06 11.02
C GLU A 110 9.26 2.58 10.93
N PHE A 111 9.43 1.93 12.08
CA PHE A 111 9.64 0.49 12.22
C PHE A 111 8.50 -0.10 13.04
N TYR A 112 7.80 -1.09 12.48
CA TYR A 112 6.70 -1.75 13.15
C TYR A 112 7.21 -2.98 13.91
N GLY A 113 7.09 -2.93 15.23
CA GLY A 113 7.56 -3.97 16.15
C GLY A 113 6.59 -5.15 16.23
N SER A 114 6.35 -5.84 15.12
CA SER A 114 5.63 -7.11 15.07
C SER A 114 6.42 -8.08 14.19
N PHE A 115 6.79 -9.22 14.74
CA PHE A 115 7.59 -10.19 14.00
C PHE A 115 6.68 -10.95 13.01
N PRO A 116 6.93 -10.89 11.68
CA PRO A 116 6.13 -11.63 10.70
C PRO A 116 6.42 -13.13 10.77
N GLN A 117 5.43 -13.96 10.44
CA GLN A 117 5.59 -15.40 10.29
C GLN A 117 6.14 -15.80 8.91
N ASP A 118 6.22 -14.85 7.97
CA ASP A 118 6.73 -15.06 6.62
C ASP A 118 8.26 -15.29 6.63
N PRO A 119 8.74 -16.51 6.35
CA PRO A 119 10.16 -16.84 6.37
C PRO A 119 10.95 -16.20 5.20
N PHE A 120 10.25 -15.83 4.16
CA PHE A 120 10.83 -15.28 2.94
C PHE A 120 11.03 -13.76 3.01
N LEU A 121 10.47 -13.13 4.03
CA LEU A 121 10.66 -11.72 4.32
C LEU A 121 11.85 -11.48 5.27
N THR A 122 11.97 -12.28 6.33
CA THR A 122 12.93 -12.05 7.41
C THR A 122 14.21 -12.89 7.32
N GLY A 123 14.18 -14.01 6.59
CA GLY A 123 15.30 -14.93 6.57
C GLY A 123 15.69 -15.39 7.99
N THR A 124 16.96 -15.21 8.37
CA THR A 124 17.53 -15.63 9.67
C THR A 124 17.91 -14.45 10.57
N LEU A 125 17.44 -13.24 10.30
CA LEU A 125 17.65 -12.05 11.13
C LEU A 125 16.45 -11.76 12.03
N ASP A 126 16.71 -11.02 13.13
CA ASP A 126 15.66 -10.32 13.85
C ASP A 126 15.03 -9.25 12.94
N TRP A 127 13.72 -9.08 13.06
CA TRP A 127 12.96 -8.19 12.19
C TRP A 127 13.43 -6.72 12.24
N LEU A 128 13.72 -6.20 13.44
CA LEU A 128 14.19 -4.82 13.60
C LEU A 128 15.64 -4.64 13.11
N ASP A 129 16.45 -5.71 13.12
CA ASP A 129 17.78 -5.69 12.51
C ASP A 129 17.69 -5.62 10.98
N GLU A 130 16.77 -6.38 10.37
CA GLU A 130 16.49 -6.32 8.94
C GLU A 130 16.04 -4.91 8.53
N LEU A 131 15.07 -4.34 9.26
CA LEU A 131 14.63 -2.97 9.02
C LEU A 131 15.75 -1.94 9.20
N SER A 132 16.63 -2.14 10.18
CA SER A 132 17.77 -1.25 10.40
C SER A 132 18.74 -1.22 9.22
N LEU A 133 18.86 -2.31 8.46
CA LEU A 133 19.66 -2.36 7.24
C LEU A 133 18.92 -1.77 6.04
N HIS A 134 17.69 -2.21 5.83
CA HIS A 134 16.90 -1.87 4.65
C HIS A 134 16.43 -0.42 4.66
N GLU A 135 15.73 -0.02 5.71
CA GLU A 135 15.15 1.33 5.81
C GLU A 135 16.24 2.39 5.94
N TYR A 136 17.29 2.10 6.69
CA TYR A 136 18.39 3.07 6.77
C TYR A 136 19.09 3.26 5.41
N ARG A 137 19.11 2.24 4.53
CA ARG A 137 19.59 2.44 3.15
C ARG A 137 18.76 3.47 2.39
N HIS A 138 17.45 3.50 2.57
CA HIS A 138 16.60 4.53 1.97
C HIS A 138 16.93 5.94 2.51
N VAL A 139 17.26 6.06 3.81
CA VAL A 139 17.73 7.34 4.37
C VAL A 139 18.98 7.82 3.64
N VAL A 140 19.95 6.92 3.38
CA VAL A 140 21.17 7.24 2.63
C VAL A 140 20.87 7.66 1.20
N GLN A 141 19.96 6.99 0.53
CA GLN A 141 19.54 7.31 -0.85
C GLN A 141 18.91 8.70 -0.93
N TYR A 142 18.01 9.05 -0.02
CA TYR A 142 17.41 10.38 0.02
C TYR A 142 18.40 11.47 0.42
N GLU A 143 19.35 11.20 1.31
CA GLU A 143 20.40 12.16 1.62
C GLU A 143 21.34 12.34 0.43
N LYS A 144 21.60 11.29 -0.37
CA LYS A 144 22.32 11.36 -1.63
C LYS A 144 21.64 12.27 -2.65
N ALA A 145 20.32 12.37 -2.61
CA ALA A 145 19.55 13.28 -3.46
C ALA A 145 19.77 14.77 -3.11
N ARG A 146 20.24 15.07 -1.89
CA ARG A 146 20.55 16.43 -1.44
C ARG A 146 21.97 16.86 -1.82
N GLN A 147 22.27 16.84 -3.10
CA GLN A 147 23.54 17.35 -3.67
C GLN A 147 23.30 18.10 -4.99
N SER A 148 24.20 18.94 -5.38
CA SER A 148 24.11 19.73 -6.63
C SER A 148 22.75 20.41 -6.79
N LEU A 149 21.99 20.15 -7.86
CA LEU A 149 20.66 20.73 -8.07
C LEU A 149 19.67 20.29 -6.97
N GLY A 150 19.83 19.09 -6.38
CA GLY A 150 19.01 18.66 -5.25
C GLY A 150 19.23 19.50 -3.97
N GLN A 151 20.45 19.99 -3.75
CA GLN A 151 20.71 20.93 -2.64
C GLN A 151 20.07 22.31 -2.91
N LEU A 152 20.09 22.78 -4.14
CA LEU A 152 19.38 23.99 -4.53
C LEU A 152 17.85 23.84 -4.39
N ALA A 153 17.30 22.72 -4.87
CA ALA A 153 15.88 22.40 -4.73
C ALA A 153 15.46 22.33 -3.25
N TYR A 154 16.31 21.76 -2.39
CA TYR A 154 16.09 21.81 -0.95
C TYR A 154 16.08 23.24 -0.40
N GLY A 155 17.01 24.11 -0.83
CA GLY A 155 17.02 25.52 -0.40
C GLY A 155 15.75 26.28 -0.78
N VAL A 156 15.21 26.03 -1.98
CA VAL A 156 14.03 26.72 -2.53
C VAL A 156 12.70 26.10 -2.07
N ALA A 157 12.62 24.77 -1.90
CA ALA A 157 11.35 24.06 -1.70
C ALA A 157 11.40 22.98 -0.60
N GLY A 158 12.44 22.96 0.21
CA GLY A 158 12.59 21.96 1.26
C GLY A 158 12.67 20.53 0.71
N TYR A 159 12.20 19.58 1.50
CA TYR A 159 12.14 18.19 1.04
C TYR A 159 11.14 17.93 -0.09
N GLY A 160 10.13 18.79 -0.26
CA GLY A 160 9.25 18.74 -1.42
C GLY A 160 10.02 18.90 -2.74
N GLY A 161 10.96 19.83 -2.81
CA GLY A 161 11.83 20.02 -3.97
C GLY A 161 12.77 18.83 -4.23
N VAL A 162 13.33 18.24 -3.16
CA VAL A 162 14.15 17.02 -3.28
C VAL A 162 13.30 15.86 -3.79
N GLY A 163 12.11 15.67 -3.22
CA GLY A 163 11.17 14.63 -3.64
C GLY A 163 10.82 14.72 -5.12
N LEU A 164 10.54 15.92 -5.62
CA LEU A 164 10.24 16.14 -7.03
C LEU A 164 11.38 15.68 -7.95
N LEU A 165 12.63 15.94 -7.59
CA LEU A 165 13.79 15.52 -8.39
C LEU A 165 14.03 14.00 -8.32
N THR A 166 13.52 13.30 -7.28
CA THR A 166 13.64 11.84 -7.19
C THR A 166 12.59 11.09 -8.02
N LEU A 167 11.53 11.76 -8.51
CA LEU A 167 10.49 11.13 -9.34
C LEU A 167 11.03 10.52 -10.65
N GLY A 168 12.15 10.99 -11.14
CA GLY A 168 12.81 10.44 -12.33
C GLY A 168 13.66 9.19 -12.06
N LEU A 169 13.83 8.77 -10.81
CA LEU A 169 14.51 7.55 -10.42
C LEU A 169 13.49 6.41 -10.35
N PRO A 170 13.78 5.24 -10.92
CA PRO A 170 12.85 4.12 -10.89
C PRO A 170 12.81 3.44 -9.50
N ASP A 171 11.65 2.90 -9.11
CA ASP A 171 11.47 2.19 -7.85
C ASP A 171 12.42 1.02 -7.68
N TRP A 172 12.64 0.29 -8.77
CA TRP A 172 13.55 -0.83 -8.72
C TRP A 172 14.98 -0.43 -8.32
N PHE A 173 15.38 0.83 -8.55
CA PHE A 173 16.66 1.30 -8.06
C PHE A 173 16.67 1.45 -6.54
N PHE A 174 15.67 2.12 -5.96
CA PHE A 174 15.59 2.32 -4.51
C PHE A 174 15.55 0.99 -3.78
N GLU A 175 14.60 0.15 -4.14
CA GLU A 175 14.35 -1.11 -3.44
C GLU A 175 15.44 -2.15 -3.74
N GLY A 176 15.88 -2.23 -4.98
CA GLY A 176 16.94 -3.19 -5.36
C GLY A 176 18.30 -2.89 -4.75
N ASP A 177 18.65 -1.61 -4.59
CA ASP A 177 19.87 -1.22 -3.91
C ASP A 177 19.78 -1.47 -2.40
N ALA A 178 18.61 -1.29 -1.79
CA ALA A 178 18.37 -1.63 -0.39
C ALA A 178 18.47 -3.14 -0.16
N VAL A 179 17.81 -3.98 -0.99
CA VAL A 179 17.96 -5.45 -0.95
C VAL A 179 19.41 -5.88 -1.20
N GLY A 180 20.10 -5.23 -2.13
CA GLY A 180 21.53 -5.48 -2.35
C GLY A 180 22.39 -5.17 -1.12
N THR A 181 22.06 -4.11 -0.38
CA THR A 181 22.77 -3.71 0.83
C THR A 181 22.52 -4.67 2.00
N GLU A 182 21.26 -5.02 2.29
CA GLU A 182 20.95 -6.02 3.34
C GLU A 182 21.61 -7.37 3.03
N THR A 183 21.64 -7.77 1.75
CA THR A 183 22.25 -9.02 1.30
C THR A 183 23.77 -9.01 1.44
N ALA A 184 24.42 -7.87 1.15
CA ALA A 184 25.88 -7.72 1.28
C ALA A 184 26.33 -7.70 2.74
N LEU A 185 25.56 -7.02 3.61
CA LEU A 185 25.95 -6.74 5.00
C LEU A 185 25.45 -7.79 5.99
N SER A 186 24.67 -8.78 5.59
CA SER A 186 24.15 -9.80 6.51
C SER A 186 24.28 -11.23 5.96
N ARG A 187 24.17 -12.22 6.85
CA ARG A 187 24.08 -13.66 6.48
C ARG A 187 22.71 -14.03 5.94
N SER A 188 21.72 -13.17 6.13
CA SER A 188 20.36 -13.31 5.68
C SER A 188 20.15 -12.46 4.41
N GLY A 189 19.35 -11.42 4.44
CA GLY A 189 19.06 -10.57 3.29
C GLY A 189 18.28 -11.29 2.18
N ARG A 190 17.26 -10.64 1.64
CA ARG A 190 16.32 -11.26 0.68
C ARG A 190 17.00 -11.81 -0.57
N GLY A 191 18.10 -11.21 -1.02
CA GLY A 191 18.86 -11.71 -2.17
C GLY A 191 19.53 -13.07 -1.95
N ARG A 192 19.52 -13.62 -0.73
CA ARG A 192 20.03 -14.97 -0.40
C ARG A 192 18.93 -16.02 -0.36
N ILE A 193 17.66 -15.60 -0.41
CA ILE A 193 16.49 -16.47 -0.27
C ILE A 193 16.01 -16.88 -1.66
N PRO A 194 16.01 -18.17 -2.06
CA PRO A 194 15.59 -18.59 -3.40
C PRO A 194 14.15 -18.24 -3.74
N TYR A 195 13.26 -18.19 -2.76
CA TYR A 195 11.87 -17.77 -2.97
C TYR A 195 11.75 -16.33 -3.47
N PHE A 196 12.72 -15.48 -3.16
CA PHE A 196 12.69 -14.07 -3.54
C PHE A 196 12.63 -13.87 -5.06
N ASP A 197 13.35 -14.69 -5.82
CA ASP A 197 13.39 -14.58 -7.29
C ASP A 197 12.48 -15.55 -8.05
N ILE A 198 11.69 -16.34 -7.32
CA ILE A 198 10.88 -17.46 -7.85
C ILE A 198 10.04 -17.10 -9.08
N GLY A 199 9.37 -15.92 -9.05
CA GLY A 199 8.53 -15.46 -10.16
C GLY A 199 9.32 -15.11 -11.42
N LEU A 200 10.49 -14.49 -11.25
CA LEU A 200 11.38 -14.16 -12.37
C LEU A 200 12.01 -15.43 -12.95
N ARG A 201 12.48 -16.32 -12.09
CA ARG A 201 13.04 -17.63 -12.49
C ARG A 201 12.03 -18.45 -13.28
N ALA A 202 10.79 -18.55 -12.79
CA ALA A 202 9.72 -19.28 -13.46
C ALA A 202 9.40 -18.73 -14.87
N ASN A 203 9.35 -17.41 -15.02
CA ASN A 203 9.14 -16.79 -16.31
C ASN A 203 10.27 -17.09 -17.31
N LEU A 204 11.54 -16.92 -16.90
CA LEU A 204 12.69 -17.13 -17.78
C LEU A 204 12.83 -18.60 -18.18
N LEU A 205 12.69 -19.55 -17.23
CA LEU A 205 12.74 -20.98 -17.54
C LEU A 205 11.59 -21.44 -18.46
N ALA A 206 10.42 -20.79 -18.37
CA ALA A 206 9.31 -21.00 -19.29
C ALA A 206 9.45 -20.27 -20.64
N GLY A 207 10.61 -19.60 -20.91
CA GLY A 207 10.86 -18.85 -22.13
C GLY A 207 10.09 -17.54 -22.25
N ARG A 208 9.45 -17.06 -21.17
CA ARG A 208 8.70 -15.79 -21.16
C ARG A 208 9.66 -14.62 -20.99
N LYS A 209 9.82 -13.85 -22.05
CA LYS A 209 10.63 -12.62 -22.05
C LYS A 209 9.72 -11.42 -22.14
N PHE A 210 9.83 -10.52 -21.20
CA PHE A 210 9.10 -9.25 -21.16
C PHE A 210 10.01 -8.11 -21.63
N SER A 211 9.40 -7.07 -22.20
CA SER A 211 10.11 -5.81 -22.41
C SER A 211 10.41 -5.12 -21.08
N TYR A 212 11.38 -4.25 -21.06
CA TYR A 212 11.67 -3.44 -19.87
C TYR A 212 10.48 -2.59 -19.44
N SER A 213 9.76 -1.98 -20.39
CA SER A 213 8.55 -1.18 -20.08
C SER A 213 7.49 -2.01 -19.38
N LYS A 214 7.21 -3.22 -19.85
CA LYS A 214 6.27 -4.16 -19.23
C LYS A 214 6.75 -4.62 -17.85
N ALA A 215 8.04 -4.93 -17.71
CA ALA A 215 8.60 -5.37 -16.44
C ALA A 215 8.50 -4.31 -15.34
N VAL A 216 8.60 -3.02 -15.70
CA VAL A 216 8.52 -1.89 -14.75
C VAL A 216 7.07 -1.44 -14.50
N ALA A 217 6.26 -1.35 -15.57
CA ALA A 217 4.90 -0.83 -15.47
C ALA A 217 3.89 -1.86 -14.94
N GLY A 218 4.19 -3.16 -15.03
CA GLY A 218 3.28 -4.21 -14.62
C GLY A 218 2.41 -4.77 -15.74
N SER A 219 1.52 -5.69 -15.37
CA SER A 219 0.58 -6.34 -16.28
C SER A 219 -0.73 -6.67 -15.56
N TYR A 220 -1.82 -6.72 -16.32
CA TYR A 220 -3.11 -7.25 -15.86
C TYR A 220 -3.31 -8.74 -16.20
N ARG A 221 -2.34 -9.34 -16.88
CA ARG A 221 -2.41 -10.74 -17.33
C ARG A 221 -1.26 -11.60 -16.81
N ASP A 222 -0.04 -11.07 -16.86
CA ASP A 222 1.17 -11.82 -16.58
C ASP A 222 1.78 -11.43 -15.24
N ASN A 223 2.40 -12.39 -14.53
CA ASN A 223 3.26 -12.10 -13.40
C ASN A 223 4.57 -11.51 -13.90
N VAL A 224 4.73 -10.21 -13.76
CA VAL A 224 6.00 -9.55 -14.03
C VAL A 224 6.81 -9.45 -12.72
N PRO A 225 8.15 -9.41 -12.77
CA PRO A 225 8.96 -9.28 -11.57
C PRO A 225 8.58 -7.99 -10.83
N ASN A 226 8.46 -8.06 -9.50
CA ASN A 226 8.27 -6.86 -8.70
C ASN A 226 9.57 -6.01 -8.69
N HIS A 227 9.45 -4.77 -8.28
CA HIS A 227 10.57 -3.82 -8.31
C HIS A 227 11.72 -4.19 -7.35
N TYR A 228 11.47 -4.93 -6.27
CA TYR A 228 12.52 -5.46 -5.38
C TYR A 228 13.40 -6.48 -6.11
N VAL A 229 12.78 -7.50 -6.71
CA VAL A 229 13.49 -8.57 -7.42
C VAL A 229 14.22 -8.02 -8.66
N LEU A 230 13.49 -7.26 -9.50
CA LEU A 230 14.06 -6.63 -10.68
C LEU A 230 15.25 -5.74 -10.32
N GLY A 231 15.05 -4.91 -9.29
CA GLY A 231 16.04 -3.97 -8.82
C GLY A 231 17.27 -4.65 -8.25
N TYR A 232 17.12 -5.69 -7.44
CA TYR A 232 18.21 -6.45 -6.88
C TYR A 232 19.16 -6.94 -8.00
N PHE A 233 18.64 -7.57 -9.02
CA PHE A 233 19.46 -8.09 -10.11
C PHE A 233 20.09 -6.99 -10.97
N LEU A 234 19.37 -5.91 -11.27
CA LEU A 234 19.91 -4.79 -12.05
C LEU A 234 21.00 -4.02 -11.28
N THR A 235 20.73 -3.73 -9.99
CA THR A 235 21.69 -2.96 -9.18
C THR A 235 22.94 -3.76 -8.87
N THR A 236 22.79 -5.03 -8.51
CA THR A 236 23.93 -5.91 -8.18
C THR A 236 24.75 -6.27 -9.39
N ARG A 237 24.14 -6.43 -10.58
CA ARG A 237 24.92 -6.63 -11.80
C ARG A 237 25.88 -5.46 -12.05
N LEU A 238 25.40 -4.23 -12.00
CA LEU A 238 26.29 -3.08 -12.21
C LEU A 238 27.35 -2.95 -11.12
N LYS A 239 27.03 -3.21 -9.85
CA LYS A 239 28.04 -3.27 -8.79
C LYS A 239 29.16 -4.29 -9.13
N ARG A 240 28.79 -5.48 -9.59
CA ARG A 240 29.75 -6.54 -9.96
C ARG A 240 30.62 -6.21 -11.19
N THR A 241 30.04 -5.53 -12.19
CA THR A 241 30.70 -5.30 -13.48
C THR A 241 31.39 -3.95 -13.61
N ALA A 242 30.94 -2.94 -12.84
CA ALA A 242 31.46 -1.57 -12.93
C ALA A 242 31.95 -1.01 -11.58
N GLY A 243 32.01 -1.86 -10.55
CA GLY A 243 32.52 -1.55 -9.22
C GLY A 243 31.43 -1.19 -8.19
N PRO A 244 31.76 -1.36 -6.88
CA PRO A 244 30.80 -1.28 -5.79
C PRO A 244 30.18 0.09 -5.60
N THR A 245 30.85 1.17 -6.02
CA THR A 245 30.42 2.57 -5.89
C THR A 245 29.73 3.12 -7.14
N VAL A 246 29.54 2.30 -8.19
CA VAL A 246 28.98 2.74 -9.49
C VAL A 246 27.69 3.55 -9.35
N TRP A 247 26.82 3.20 -8.40
CA TRP A 247 25.57 3.92 -8.17
C TRP A 247 25.79 5.28 -7.51
N SER A 248 26.82 5.43 -6.68
CA SER A 248 27.24 6.75 -6.19
C SER A 248 27.59 7.69 -7.36
N ASP A 249 28.34 7.19 -8.34
CA ASP A 249 28.77 7.97 -9.50
C ASP A 249 27.61 8.31 -10.44
N VAL A 250 26.73 7.35 -10.69
CA VAL A 250 25.51 7.57 -11.48
C VAL A 250 24.64 8.65 -10.83
N LEU A 251 24.41 8.58 -9.51
CA LEU A 251 23.60 9.57 -8.79
C LEU A 251 24.28 10.94 -8.72
N ASN A 252 25.61 11.00 -8.57
CA ASN A 252 26.36 12.26 -8.64
C ASN A 252 26.14 12.97 -9.99
N ARG A 253 26.13 12.19 -11.09
CA ARG A 253 25.84 12.73 -12.43
C ARG A 253 24.37 13.08 -12.60
N TYR A 254 23.47 12.27 -12.05
CA TYR A 254 22.01 12.47 -12.16
C TYR A 254 21.61 13.78 -11.48
N PHE A 255 21.98 14.01 -10.23
CA PHE A 255 21.56 15.20 -9.48
C PHE A 255 22.23 16.50 -9.94
N ARG A 256 23.19 16.45 -10.87
CA ARG A 256 23.66 17.66 -11.55
C ARG A 256 22.64 18.22 -12.53
N PHE A 257 21.88 17.36 -13.24
CA PHE A 257 20.85 17.77 -14.19
C PHE A 257 19.85 16.64 -14.42
N PRO A 258 18.81 16.47 -13.53
CA PRO A 258 17.82 15.41 -13.60
C PRO A 258 16.59 15.74 -14.46
N VAL A 259 16.42 16.99 -14.91
CA VAL A 259 15.14 17.59 -15.37
C VAL A 259 14.74 17.28 -16.82
N TYR A 260 15.26 16.25 -17.45
CA TYR A 260 14.83 15.84 -18.78
C TYR A 260 14.43 14.36 -18.83
N PRO A 261 13.53 13.98 -19.76
CA PRO A 261 13.09 12.60 -19.91
C PRO A 261 14.26 11.62 -20.07
N PHE A 262 14.19 10.49 -19.38
CA PHE A 262 15.22 9.43 -19.41
C PHE A 262 16.60 9.83 -18.87
N SER A 263 16.70 10.94 -18.14
CA SER A 263 17.95 11.41 -17.55
C SER A 263 18.70 10.31 -16.79
N PHE A 264 18.01 9.51 -15.97
CA PHE A 264 18.60 8.40 -15.23
C PHE A 264 19.28 7.38 -16.17
N SER A 265 18.57 6.91 -17.20
CA SER A 265 19.11 5.95 -18.18
C SER A 265 20.33 6.50 -18.95
N ASP A 266 20.32 7.82 -19.24
CA ASP A 266 21.45 8.49 -19.88
C ASP A 266 22.69 8.56 -18.95
N LYS A 267 22.49 8.80 -17.64
CA LYS A 267 23.60 8.81 -16.68
C LYS A 267 24.17 7.42 -16.44
N VAL A 268 23.31 6.38 -16.39
CA VAL A 268 23.76 4.98 -16.37
C VAL A 268 24.64 4.71 -17.61
N ARG A 269 24.19 5.10 -18.82
CA ARG A 269 24.98 4.93 -20.05
C ARG A 269 26.32 5.65 -20.00
N ARG A 270 26.34 6.88 -19.54
CA ARG A 270 27.61 7.66 -19.45
C ARG A 270 28.60 7.06 -18.46
N GLN A 271 28.13 6.35 -17.44
CA GLN A 271 28.98 5.73 -16.43
C GLN A 271 29.42 4.32 -16.83
N THR A 272 28.57 3.56 -17.54
CA THR A 272 28.77 2.13 -17.76
C THR A 272 28.77 1.70 -19.23
N GLY A 273 28.49 2.60 -20.17
CA GLY A 273 28.27 2.30 -21.59
C GLY A 273 26.90 1.70 -21.90
N LEU A 274 26.12 1.28 -20.91
CA LEU A 274 24.83 0.60 -21.07
C LEU A 274 23.66 1.53 -20.75
N ARG A 275 22.64 1.56 -21.58
CA ARG A 275 21.33 2.11 -21.19
C ARG A 275 20.62 1.13 -20.25
N VAL A 276 19.62 1.61 -19.55
CA VAL A 276 18.85 0.76 -18.63
C VAL A 276 18.19 -0.42 -19.36
N ASP A 277 17.73 -0.23 -20.60
CA ASP A 277 17.19 -1.31 -21.44
C ASP A 277 18.24 -2.40 -21.73
N ASP A 278 19.46 -1.98 -22.09
CA ASP A 278 20.57 -2.90 -22.35
C ASP A 278 20.98 -3.65 -21.08
N LEU A 279 21.03 -2.92 -19.95
CA LEU A 279 21.29 -3.50 -18.63
C LEU A 279 20.25 -4.58 -18.32
N TYR A 280 18.95 -4.27 -18.52
CA TYR A 280 17.86 -5.21 -18.30
C TYR A 280 18.03 -6.46 -19.17
N GLN A 281 18.19 -6.29 -20.48
CA GLN A 281 18.34 -7.42 -21.42
C GLN A 281 19.53 -8.32 -21.07
N ARG A 282 20.70 -7.73 -20.82
CA ARG A 282 21.90 -8.49 -20.43
C ARG A 282 21.72 -9.20 -19.11
N THR A 283 21.02 -8.58 -18.14
CA THR A 283 20.71 -9.22 -16.86
C THR A 283 19.79 -10.42 -17.05
N MET A 284 18.72 -10.27 -17.84
CA MET A 284 17.80 -11.38 -18.12
C MET A 284 18.46 -12.54 -18.86
N GLN A 285 19.37 -12.25 -19.80
CA GLN A 285 20.15 -13.27 -20.52
C GLN A 285 21.08 -14.04 -19.58
N GLU A 286 21.80 -13.34 -18.70
CA GLU A 286 22.69 -13.97 -17.71
C GLU A 286 21.89 -14.89 -16.76
N LEU A 287 20.76 -14.40 -16.23
CA LEU A 287 19.90 -15.17 -15.35
C LEU A 287 19.29 -16.39 -16.05
N ASP A 288 18.77 -16.24 -17.27
CA ASP A 288 18.21 -17.35 -18.07
C ASP A 288 19.25 -18.44 -18.27
N SER A 289 20.46 -18.08 -18.70
CA SER A 289 21.56 -19.03 -18.89
C SER A 289 21.95 -19.73 -17.58
N THR A 290 22.12 -18.97 -16.51
CA THR A 290 22.52 -19.50 -15.20
C THR A 290 21.48 -20.49 -14.66
N TRP A 291 20.19 -20.11 -14.65
CA TRP A 291 19.14 -20.94 -14.10
C TRP A 291 18.83 -22.19 -14.94
N ARG A 292 19.01 -22.13 -16.28
CA ARG A 292 18.93 -23.34 -17.12
C ARG A 292 20.05 -24.32 -16.84
N GLN A 293 21.28 -23.81 -16.61
CA GLN A 293 22.42 -24.67 -16.23
C GLN A 293 22.20 -25.30 -14.85
N GLU A 294 21.66 -24.56 -13.88
CA GLU A 294 21.29 -25.11 -12.57
C GLU A 294 20.21 -26.16 -12.69
N GLN A 295 19.12 -25.89 -13.45
CA GLN A 295 18.02 -26.83 -13.67
C GLN A 295 18.50 -28.13 -14.32
N ALA A 296 19.38 -28.07 -15.28
CA ALA A 296 19.90 -29.25 -15.99
C ALA A 296 20.68 -30.21 -15.08
N ARG A 297 21.12 -29.77 -13.91
CA ARG A 297 21.84 -30.60 -12.91
C ARG A 297 20.92 -31.26 -11.89
N LEU A 298 19.64 -30.92 -11.90
CA LEU A 298 18.68 -31.44 -10.94
C LEU A 298 18.13 -32.79 -11.38
N GLU A 299 18.19 -33.75 -10.49
CA GLU A 299 17.39 -34.96 -10.60
C GLU A 299 16.02 -34.68 -10.02
N LEU A 300 14.99 -34.61 -10.85
CA LEU A 300 13.67 -34.19 -10.43
C LEU A 300 12.87 -35.34 -9.83
N THR A 301 12.09 -35.05 -8.77
CA THR A 301 11.05 -35.94 -8.26
C THR A 301 9.78 -35.81 -9.09
N LEU A 302 9.06 -36.93 -9.29
CA LEU A 302 7.77 -36.93 -9.97
C LEU A 302 6.67 -36.42 -9.05
N GLY A 303 5.64 -35.82 -9.64
CA GLY A 303 4.45 -35.36 -8.94
C GLY A 303 3.33 -35.08 -9.91
N THR A 304 2.09 -35.20 -9.46
CA THR A 304 0.89 -35.03 -10.27
C THR A 304 0.14 -33.78 -9.84
N ASP A 305 -0.21 -32.92 -10.79
CA ASP A 305 -1.07 -31.76 -10.52
C ASP A 305 -2.46 -32.24 -10.07
N LEU A 306 -2.97 -31.72 -8.97
CA LEU A 306 -4.34 -32.00 -8.55
C LEU A 306 -5.38 -31.47 -9.54
N ARG A 307 -5.03 -30.43 -10.26
CA ARG A 307 -5.85 -29.85 -11.33
C ARG A 307 -5.09 -29.92 -12.66
N GLN A 308 -5.51 -30.84 -13.53
CA GLN A 308 -4.81 -31.15 -14.78
C GLN A 308 -4.92 -30.08 -15.86
N GLU A 309 -5.96 -29.24 -15.87
CA GLU A 309 -6.13 -28.21 -16.89
C GLU A 309 -5.80 -26.81 -16.39
N ALA A 310 -4.72 -26.27 -16.91
CA ALA A 310 -4.38 -24.86 -16.77
C ALA A 310 -4.95 -24.05 -17.94
N THR A 311 -6.26 -23.87 -18.00
CA THR A 311 -6.93 -23.02 -18.99
C THR A 311 -6.81 -21.52 -18.66
N GLU A 312 -6.21 -21.15 -17.53
CA GLU A 312 -6.17 -19.78 -17.11
C GLU A 312 -5.13 -18.96 -17.88
N ARG A 313 -5.65 -18.07 -18.74
CA ARG A 313 -4.83 -17.12 -19.52
C ARG A 313 -4.25 -15.99 -18.67
N VAL A 314 -4.62 -15.90 -17.40
CA VAL A 314 -4.27 -14.87 -16.44
C VAL A 314 -3.56 -15.51 -15.26
N PHE A 315 -2.50 -14.87 -14.77
CA PHE A 315 -1.74 -15.37 -13.62
C PHE A 315 -2.66 -15.64 -12.42
N THR A 316 -2.71 -16.93 -12.03
CA THR A 316 -3.56 -17.45 -10.95
C THR A 316 -2.79 -18.47 -10.13
N GLU A 317 -2.85 -18.33 -8.81
CA GLU A 317 -2.10 -19.13 -7.85
C GLU A 317 -3.04 -20.01 -7.03
N TYR A 318 -2.57 -21.24 -6.76
CA TYR A 318 -3.13 -22.17 -5.79
C TYR A 318 -2.02 -22.50 -4.79
N GLN A 319 -2.13 -22.00 -3.57
CA GLN A 319 -1.07 -22.04 -2.57
C GLN A 319 -1.57 -22.61 -1.24
N TYR A 320 -0.63 -22.95 -0.35
CA TYR A 320 -0.89 -23.37 1.03
C TYR A 320 -1.82 -24.60 1.13
N PRO A 321 -1.50 -25.72 0.43
CA PRO A 321 -2.35 -26.90 0.47
C PRO A 321 -2.47 -27.47 1.88
N GLN A 322 -3.67 -27.89 2.25
CA GLN A 322 -3.96 -28.62 3.50
C GLN A 322 -4.97 -29.72 3.18
N TYR A 323 -4.67 -30.97 3.55
CA TYR A 323 -5.64 -32.02 3.37
C TYR A 323 -6.85 -31.83 4.28
N LEU A 324 -8.03 -31.96 3.72
CA LEU A 324 -9.30 -32.06 4.45
C LEU A 324 -9.69 -33.52 4.66
N THR A 325 -9.47 -34.35 3.64
CA THR A 325 -9.60 -35.80 3.63
C THR A 325 -8.49 -36.39 2.75
N ASP A 326 -8.34 -37.70 2.68
CA ASP A 326 -7.33 -38.36 1.82
C ASP A 326 -7.51 -38.03 0.32
N SER A 327 -8.69 -37.58 -0.10
CA SER A 327 -9.03 -37.30 -1.49
C SER A 327 -9.26 -35.83 -1.79
N THR A 328 -9.30 -34.95 -0.78
CA THR A 328 -9.61 -33.54 -0.95
C THR A 328 -8.61 -32.64 -0.24
N VAL A 329 -8.16 -31.62 -0.94
CA VAL A 329 -7.19 -30.62 -0.47
C VAL A 329 -7.83 -29.25 -0.47
N LEU A 330 -7.71 -28.50 0.63
CA LEU A 330 -7.98 -27.07 0.67
C LEU A 330 -6.73 -26.30 0.20
N ALA A 331 -6.95 -25.28 -0.61
CA ALA A 331 -5.91 -24.35 -1.05
C ALA A 331 -6.43 -22.92 -1.06
N VAL A 332 -5.52 -21.97 -1.12
CA VAL A 332 -5.86 -20.57 -1.38
C VAL A 332 -5.67 -20.27 -2.84
N LYS A 333 -6.75 -19.89 -3.49
CA LYS A 333 -6.74 -19.35 -4.85
C LYS A 333 -6.61 -17.83 -4.78
N SER A 334 -5.64 -17.28 -5.51
CA SER A 334 -5.41 -15.83 -5.63
C SER A 334 -4.87 -15.49 -7.02
N GLY A 335 -4.53 -14.23 -7.26
CA GLY A 335 -3.91 -13.80 -8.51
C GLY A 335 -4.47 -12.49 -9.04
N LEU A 336 -4.17 -12.18 -10.30
CA LEU A 336 -4.54 -10.87 -10.88
C LEU A 336 -6.05 -10.71 -11.07
N GLY A 337 -6.76 -11.82 -11.30
CA GLY A 337 -8.22 -11.84 -11.51
C GLY A 337 -9.04 -12.26 -10.29
N HIS A 338 -8.40 -12.60 -9.19
CA HIS A 338 -9.08 -13.12 -8.01
C HIS A 338 -8.63 -12.43 -6.74
N ILE A 339 -9.57 -12.05 -5.89
CA ILE A 339 -9.26 -11.78 -4.48
C ILE A 339 -9.01 -13.12 -3.79
N PRO A 340 -8.14 -13.19 -2.76
CA PRO A 340 -7.85 -14.43 -2.08
C PRO A 340 -9.11 -15.15 -1.59
N GLN A 341 -9.18 -16.45 -1.87
CA GLN A 341 -10.32 -17.29 -1.51
C GLN A 341 -9.88 -18.72 -1.21
N LEU A 342 -10.52 -19.35 -0.24
CA LEU A 342 -10.37 -20.78 0.02
C LEU A 342 -11.13 -21.56 -1.06
N VAL A 343 -10.46 -22.55 -1.62
CA VAL A 343 -11.03 -23.49 -2.57
C VAL A 343 -10.73 -24.92 -2.13
N GLN A 344 -11.66 -25.81 -2.36
CA GLN A 344 -11.49 -27.25 -2.21
C GLN A 344 -11.17 -27.84 -3.59
N LEU A 345 -10.10 -28.61 -3.66
CA LEU A 345 -9.64 -29.32 -4.84
C LEU A 345 -9.82 -30.81 -4.60
N SER A 346 -10.36 -31.54 -5.57
CA SER A 346 -10.43 -33.00 -5.58
C SER A 346 -9.47 -33.57 -6.62
N ARG A 347 -9.09 -34.84 -6.44
CA ARG A 347 -8.24 -35.57 -7.41
C ARG A 347 -8.83 -35.66 -8.81
N GLY A 348 -10.15 -35.51 -8.96
CA GLY A 348 -10.82 -35.44 -10.25
C GLY A 348 -10.73 -34.09 -10.94
N GLY A 349 -9.92 -33.14 -10.41
CA GLY A 349 -9.74 -31.80 -10.97
C GLY A 349 -10.87 -30.83 -10.67
N GLN A 350 -11.87 -31.22 -9.90
CA GLN A 350 -12.98 -30.36 -9.50
C GLN A 350 -12.53 -29.30 -8.49
N GLU A 351 -13.01 -28.10 -8.68
CA GLU A 351 -12.77 -26.94 -7.79
C GLU A 351 -14.10 -26.44 -7.25
N ARG A 352 -14.18 -26.30 -5.91
CA ARG A 352 -15.32 -25.67 -5.23
C ARG A 352 -14.83 -24.50 -4.38
N GLN A 353 -15.34 -23.30 -4.63
CA GLN A 353 -15.10 -22.16 -3.77
C GLN A 353 -15.78 -22.37 -2.41
N ILE A 354 -15.04 -22.20 -1.33
CA ILE A 354 -15.52 -22.34 0.05
C ILE A 354 -15.79 -20.97 0.65
N GLN A 355 -14.79 -20.07 0.65
CA GLN A 355 -14.88 -18.79 1.36
C GLN A 355 -13.97 -17.75 0.71
N GLN A 356 -14.45 -16.51 0.55
CA GLN A 356 -13.59 -15.37 0.24
C GLN A 356 -12.91 -14.88 1.52
N LEU A 357 -11.61 -14.68 1.46
CA LEU A 357 -10.79 -14.23 2.58
C LEU A 357 -10.77 -12.69 2.65
N GLY A 358 -10.58 -12.19 3.86
CA GLY A 358 -10.50 -10.77 4.14
C GLY A 358 -9.08 -10.20 4.10
N LEU A 359 -8.80 -9.31 5.05
CA LEU A 359 -7.46 -8.78 5.30
C LEU A 359 -6.68 -9.82 6.12
N TRP A 360 -6.21 -10.86 5.47
CA TRP A 360 -5.51 -11.92 6.17
C TRP A 360 -4.03 -11.61 6.35
N ASN A 361 -3.50 -12.14 7.44
CA ASN A 361 -2.13 -12.00 7.85
C ASN A 361 -1.49 -13.38 7.91
N ASN A 362 -0.25 -13.48 7.42
CA ASN A 362 0.52 -14.72 7.39
C ASN A 362 -0.25 -15.89 6.73
N PRO A 363 -0.48 -15.84 5.41
CA PRO A 363 -1.27 -16.83 4.68
C PRO A 363 -0.72 -18.25 4.77
N GLU A 364 0.58 -18.42 4.97
CA GLU A 364 1.27 -19.68 5.21
C GLU A 364 0.83 -20.38 6.49
N MET A 365 0.10 -19.69 7.39
CA MET A 365 -0.40 -20.23 8.65
C MET A 365 -1.82 -20.81 8.56
N LEU A 366 -2.37 -21.01 7.33
CA LEU A 366 -3.60 -21.78 7.14
C LEU A 366 -3.49 -23.17 7.77
N SER A 367 -4.50 -23.57 8.51
CA SER A 367 -4.49 -24.85 9.22
C SER A 367 -5.84 -25.55 9.16
N VAL A 368 -5.80 -26.90 9.06
CA VAL A 368 -6.97 -27.78 9.10
C VAL A 368 -6.88 -28.70 10.33
N GLY A 369 -7.98 -28.94 11.00
CA GLY A 369 -8.11 -29.87 12.12
C GLY A 369 -9.59 -30.11 12.49
N GLY A 370 -9.99 -31.36 12.77
CA GLY A 370 -11.36 -31.69 13.15
C GLY A 370 -12.42 -31.24 12.15
N GLY A 371 -12.15 -31.30 10.83
CA GLY A 371 -13.08 -30.86 9.77
C GLY A 371 -13.23 -29.35 9.65
N LYS A 372 -12.43 -28.59 10.39
CA LYS A 372 -12.44 -27.12 10.40
C LYS A 372 -11.18 -26.56 9.75
N VAL A 373 -11.27 -25.32 9.28
CA VAL A 373 -10.11 -24.55 8.79
C VAL A 373 -9.98 -23.26 9.57
N ALA A 374 -8.76 -22.94 10.00
CA ALA A 374 -8.46 -21.72 10.76
C ALA A 374 -7.43 -20.84 10.05
N TRP A 375 -7.60 -19.52 10.19
CA TRP A 375 -6.66 -18.50 9.72
C TRP A 375 -6.76 -17.24 10.57
N VAL A 376 -5.85 -16.30 10.36
CA VAL A 376 -5.83 -15.00 11.04
C VAL A 376 -6.10 -13.90 10.04
N GLU A 377 -7.04 -13.02 10.34
CA GLU A 377 -7.24 -11.75 9.65
C GLU A 377 -6.80 -10.59 10.55
N TYR A 378 -6.32 -9.50 9.96
CA TYR A 378 -6.05 -8.29 10.74
C TYR A 378 -7.19 -7.28 10.62
N ARG A 379 -7.30 -6.42 11.63
CA ARG A 379 -8.33 -5.39 11.73
C ARG A 379 -7.75 -4.11 12.32
N TYR A 380 -7.96 -3.01 11.63
CA TYR A 380 -7.60 -1.70 12.14
C TYR A 380 -8.52 -1.28 13.30
N ASP A 381 -7.94 -0.56 14.26
CA ASP A 381 -8.76 0.23 15.17
C ASP A 381 -9.53 1.29 14.36
N PRO A 382 -10.81 1.50 14.61
CA PRO A 382 -11.62 2.41 13.80
C PRO A 382 -11.04 3.84 13.71
N ARG A 383 -10.42 4.33 14.76
CA ARG A 383 -9.85 5.68 14.78
C ARG A 383 -8.33 5.72 14.69
N TRP A 384 -7.67 4.80 15.36
CA TRP A 384 -6.22 4.78 15.51
C TRP A 384 -5.60 3.74 14.56
N GLN A 385 -5.40 4.12 13.31
CA GLN A 385 -4.99 3.18 12.25
C GLN A 385 -3.60 2.58 12.45
N GLN A 386 -2.75 3.21 13.30
CA GLN A 386 -1.49 2.60 13.73
C GLN A 386 -1.70 1.48 14.78
N ARG A 387 -2.92 1.33 15.30
CA ARG A 387 -3.30 0.19 16.13
C ARG A 387 -4.00 -0.84 15.29
N VAL A 388 -3.36 -2.00 15.13
CA VAL A 388 -3.90 -3.12 14.37
C VAL A 388 -4.00 -4.33 15.28
N TYR A 389 -5.13 -5.00 15.21
CA TYR A 389 -5.43 -6.25 15.92
C TYR A 389 -5.47 -7.42 14.96
N SER A 390 -5.28 -8.62 15.45
CA SER A 390 -5.62 -9.85 14.75
C SER A 390 -6.98 -10.40 15.23
N GLU A 391 -7.68 -11.07 14.33
CA GLU A 391 -8.92 -11.81 14.60
C GLU A 391 -8.76 -13.25 14.11
N LEU A 392 -8.97 -14.19 15.01
CA LEU A 392 -9.03 -15.62 14.66
C LEU A 392 -10.29 -15.89 13.85
N ARG A 393 -10.19 -16.72 12.83
CA ARG A 393 -11.28 -17.19 11.99
C ARG A 393 -11.25 -18.70 11.97
N ILE A 394 -12.37 -19.34 12.27
CA ILE A 394 -12.51 -20.78 12.17
C ILE A 394 -13.79 -21.07 11.39
N LEU A 395 -13.64 -21.77 10.29
CA LEU A 395 -14.72 -22.20 9.42
C LEU A 395 -14.91 -23.73 9.55
N ASP A 396 -16.07 -24.16 9.94
CA ASP A 396 -16.50 -25.54 9.78
C ASP A 396 -16.85 -25.77 8.32
N VAL A 397 -16.10 -26.67 7.64
CA VAL A 397 -16.21 -26.85 6.19
C VAL A 397 -17.49 -27.56 5.78
N ALA A 398 -18.04 -28.40 6.64
CA ALA A 398 -19.27 -29.17 6.38
C ALA A 398 -20.51 -28.27 6.50
N THR A 399 -20.58 -27.47 7.56
CA THR A 399 -21.74 -26.63 7.86
C THR A 399 -21.64 -25.23 7.23
N GLY A 400 -20.45 -24.78 6.85
CA GLY A 400 -20.18 -23.42 6.41
C GLY A 400 -20.21 -22.38 7.55
N THR A 401 -20.26 -22.83 8.81
CA THR A 401 -20.34 -21.96 9.98
C THR A 401 -19.00 -21.31 10.26
N LEU A 402 -18.96 -19.96 10.25
CA LEU A 402 -17.75 -19.17 10.53
C LEU A 402 -17.80 -18.61 11.95
N THR A 403 -16.88 -19.01 12.81
CA THR A 403 -16.72 -18.52 14.18
C THR A 403 -15.52 -17.58 14.33
N ARG A 404 -15.51 -16.77 15.40
CA ARG A 404 -14.52 -15.73 15.67
C ARG A 404 -14.16 -15.74 17.15
N PRO A 405 -13.38 -16.72 17.61
CA PRO A 405 -13.00 -16.80 19.01
C PRO A 405 -12.06 -15.66 19.40
N GLY A 406 -12.30 -15.06 20.55
CA GLY A 406 -11.51 -13.92 21.05
C GLY A 406 -11.78 -12.60 20.32
N ARG A 407 -11.30 -11.50 20.90
CA ARG A 407 -11.42 -10.14 20.33
C ARG A 407 -10.13 -9.36 20.56
N ARG A 408 -9.73 -8.56 19.58
CA ARG A 408 -8.57 -7.64 19.67
C ARG A 408 -7.29 -8.35 20.11
N THR A 409 -7.02 -9.49 19.50
CA THR A 409 -5.81 -10.28 19.76
C THR A 409 -4.60 -9.74 19.00
N ARG A 410 -3.43 -10.33 19.25
CA ARG A 410 -2.18 -10.03 18.53
C ARG A 410 -1.57 -11.32 17.92
N TYR A 411 -2.39 -12.30 17.66
CA TYR A 411 -1.95 -13.60 17.15
C TYR A 411 -1.48 -13.52 15.70
N ALA A 412 -0.33 -14.10 15.42
CA ALA A 412 0.24 -14.19 14.07
C ALA A 412 0.03 -15.57 13.43
N ALA A 413 -0.39 -16.57 14.20
CA ALA A 413 -0.71 -17.91 13.73
C ALA A 413 -2.04 -18.40 14.32
N ALA A 414 -2.69 -19.34 13.64
CA ALA A 414 -3.90 -20.03 14.11
C ALA A 414 -3.85 -21.48 13.65
N VAL A 415 -3.32 -22.38 14.47
CA VAL A 415 -3.09 -23.76 14.11
C VAL A 415 -3.98 -24.68 14.96
N LEU A 416 -4.99 -25.28 14.31
CA LEU A 416 -5.91 -26.21 14.96
C LEU A 416 -5.19 -27.47 15.43
N SER A 417 -5.54 -27.92 16.63
CA SER A 417 -5.21 -29.28 17.10
C SER A 417 -5.87 -30.34 16.20
N PRO A 418 -5.36 -31.59 16.18
CA PRO A 418 -5.93 -32.63 15.32
C PRO A 418 -7.45 -32.84 15.51
N ASP A 419 -7.94 -32.69 16.74
CA ASP A 419 -9.36 -32.79 17.11
C ASP A 419 -10.17 -31.51 16.84
N GLY A 420 -9.51 -30.39 16.47
CA GLY A 420 -10.12 -29.10 16.20
C GLY A 420 -10.69 -28.38 17.42
N GLN A 421 -10.29 -28.78 18.68
CA GLN A 421 -10.79 -28.17 19.90
C GLN A 421 -9.89 -27.06 20.45
N GLN A 422 -8.61 -27.08 20.11
CA GLN A 422 -7.61 -26.12 20.55
C GLN A 422 -6.97 -25.43 19.35
N LEU A 423 -6.43 -24.23 19.60
CA LEU A 423 -5.62 -23.47 18.65
C LEU A 423 -4.27 -23.18 19.27
N LEU A 424 -3.22 -23.49 18.56
CA LEU A 424 -1.88 -23.01 18.84
C LEU A 424 -1.68 -21.66 18.15
N THR A 425 -1.20 -20.67 18.90
CA THR A 425 -0.99 -19.31 18.41
C THR A 425 0.37 -18.79 18.88
N VAL A 426 0.92 -17.88 18.08
CA VAL A 426 2.12 -17.11 18.44
C VAL A 426 1.80 -15.63 18.41
N SER A 427 2.41 -14.85 19.27
CA SER A 427 2.17 -13.41 19.34
C SER A 427 3.44 -12.64 19.70
N THR A 428 3.53 -11.42 19.20
CA THR A 428 4.47 -10.40 19.67
C THR A 428 3.67 -9.35 20.44
N ASP A 429 3.98 -9.16 21.73
CA ASP A 429 3.28 -8.17 22.54
C ASP A 429 3.83 -6.74 22.31
N SER A 430 3.24 -5.75 23.00
CA SER A 430 3.64 -4.35 22.86
C SER A 430 5.02 -4.01 23.45
N ALA A 431 5.69 -4.96 24.11
CA ALA A 431 7.05 -4.87 24.61
C ALA A 431 8.06 -5.68 23.78
N TYR A 432 7.63 -6.18 22.61
CA TYR A 432 8.40 -7.07 21.73
C TYR A 432 8.71 -8.44 22.32
N GLN A 433 7.89 -8.87 23.29
CA GLN A 433 8.02 -10.21 23.86
C GLN A 433 7.26 -11.21 23.04
N GLN A 434 7.92 -12.33 22.74
CA GLN A 434 7.39 -13.42 21.95
C GLN A 434 6.70 -14.43 22.86
N ARG A 435 5.49 -14.85 22.51
CA ARG A 435 4.70 -15.79 23.29
C ARG A 435 4.08 -16.85 22.40
N VAL A 436 4.06 -18.07 22.92
CA VAL A 436 3.34 -19.19 22.32
C VAL A 436 2.18 -19.54 23.26
N HIS A 437 0.97 -19.59 22.72
CA HIS A 437 -0.23 -19.86 23.49
C HIS A 437 -1.00 -21.05 22.90
N VAL A 438 -1.62 -21.83 23.77
CA VAL A 438 -2.71 -22.73 23.43
C VAL A 438 -4.00 -22.08 23.88
N VAL A 439 -4.94 -21.91 22.97
CA VAL A 439 -6.23 -21.29 23.25
C VAL A 439 -7.38 -22.24 22.90
N ASN A 440 -8.51 -22.09 23.57
CA ASN A 440 -9.74 -22.81 23.25
C ASN A 440 -10.29 -22.36 21.91
N ALA A 441 -10.53 -23.26 20.98
CA ALA A 441 -10.97 -22.92 19.61
C ALA A 441 -12.39 -22.33 19.55
N GLN A 442 -13.24 -22.60 20.54
CA GLN A 442 -14.61 -22.10 20.56
C GLN A 442 -14.68 -20.70 21.20
N THR A 443 -14.00 -20.51 22.33
CA THR A 443 -14.13 -19.28 23.15
C THR A 443 -13.00 -18.30 22.92
N GLY A 444 -11.81 -18.75 22.47
CA GLY A 444 -10.60 -17.95 22.37
C GLY A 444 -9.91 -17.71 23.72
N ALA A 445 -10.35 -18.38 24.79
CA ALA A 445 -9.71 -18.31 26.09
C ALA A 445 -8.32 -18.94 26.05
N VAL A 446 -7.32 -18.27 26.63
CA VAL A 446 -5.97 -18.82 26.76
C VAL A 446 -6.00 -19.95 27.77
N LEU A 447 -5.66 -21.16 27.33
CA LEU A 447 -5.55 -22.37 28.17
C LEU A 447 -4.16 -22.49 28.78
N ARG A 448 -3.12 -22.23 27.97
CA ARG A 448 -1.71 -22.31 28.37
C ARG A 448 -0.89 -21.25 27.65
N THR A 449 0.18 -20.79 28.31
CA THR A 449 1.23 -19.96 27.72
C THR A 449 2.56 -20.62 28.01
N PHE A 450 3.35 -20.92 27.00
CA PHE A 450 4.63 -21.60 27.15
C PHE A 450 5.73 -20.67 27.66
N PRO A 451 6.64 -21.15 28.52
CA PRO A 451 7.81 -20.39 28.96
C PRO A 451 8.70 -20.01 27.76
N ASN A 452 9.17 -18.77 27.73
CA ASN A 452 10.10 -18.28 26.71
C ASN A 452 11.05 -17.22 27.33
N PRO A 453 11.89 -17.59 28.30
CA PRO A 453 12.73 -16.64 29.01
C PRO A 453 13.76 -15.96 28.11
N GLU A 454 14.26 -16.64 27.07
CA GLU A 454 15.23 -16.15 26.11
C GLU A 454 14.60 -15.27 25.02
N ASN A 455 13.27 -15.11 25.04
CA ASN A 455 12.50 -14.37 24.05
C ASN A 455 12.74 -14.81 22.59
N TYR A 456 12.89 -16.13 22.37
CA TYR A 456 13.04 -16.68 21.02
C TYR A 456 11.78 -16.46 20.19
N HIS A 457 11.97 -16.25 18.87
CA HIS A 457 10.85 -16.23 17.94
C HIS A 457 10.52 -17.66 17.49
N TYR A 458 9.31 -18.13 17.83
CA TYR A 458 8.77 -19.38 17.34
C TYR A 458 7.93 -19.11 16.10
N LEU A 459 8.31 -19.76 15.00
CA LEU A 459 7.73 -19.54 13.68
C LEU A 459 7.01 -20.81 13.21
N GLN A 460 5.86 -20.62 12.59
CA GLN A 460 5.13 -21.63 11.83
C GLN A 460 4.90 -22.94 12.62
N PRO A 461 4.42 -22.88 13.87
CA PRO A 461 4.22 -24.08 14.68
C PRO A 461 3.18 -25.01 14.06
N ARG A 462 3.32 -26.34 14.27
CA ARG A 462 2.39 -27.39 13.84
C ARG A 462 2.30 -28.49 14.88
N TRP A 463 1.10 -28.98 15.16
CA TRP A 463 0.87 -30.10 16.04
C TRP A 463 1.36 -31.41 15.39
N THR A 464 1.87 -32.34 16.21
CA THR A 464 1.98 -33.76 15.84
C THR A 464 0.58 -34.37 15.73
N ALA A 465 0.43 -35.46 14.98
CA ALA A 465 -0.86 -36.13 14.78
C ALA A 465 -1.51 -36.64 16.07
N ASP A 466 -0.71 -37.01 17.06
CA ASP A 466 -1.14 -37.46 18.40
C ASP A 466 -1.46 -36.26 19.34
N GLY A 467 -1.20 -35.03 18.93
CA GLY A 467 -1.42 -33.81 19.72
C GLY A 467 -0.48 -33.62 20.91
N ARG A 468 0.54 -34.49 21.10
CA ARG A 468 1.43 -34.46 22.26
C ARG A 468 2.63 -33.55 22.11
N SER A 469 2.99 -33.21 20.87
CA SER A 469 4.12 -32.35 20.59
C SER A 469 3.78 -31.31 19.51
N ILE A 470 4.63 -30.29 19.43
CA ILE A 470 4.49 -29.18 18.47
C ILE A 470 5.84 -29.00 17.79
N ALA A 471 5.90 -29.17 16.49
CA ALA A 471 7.07 -28.79 15.70
C ALA A 471 7.03 -27.30 15.39
N ALA A 472 8.16 -26.62 15.56
CA ALA A 472 8.28 -25.19 15.23
C ALA A 472 9.69 -24.89 14.69
N VAL A 473 9.81 -23.82 13.92
CA VAL A 473 11.09 -23.18 13.67
C VAL A 473 11.34 -22.19 14.80
N ARG A 474 12.51 -22.29 15.44
CA ARG A 474 12.95 -21.34 16.46
C ARG A 474 14.10 -20.49 15.92
N LEU A 475 13.91 -19.17 15.91
CA LEU A 475 14.98 -18.25 15.54
C LEU A 475 15.83 -17.96 16.79
N GLU A 476 17.11 -18.27 16.68
CA GLU A 476 18.15 -18.12 17.69
C GLU A 476 19.30 -17.23 17.17
N ARG A 477 20.31 -17.02 18.00
CA ARG A 477 21.55 -16.31 17.63
C ARG A 477 22.26 -16.91 16.41
N ALA A 478 22.31 -18.24 16.37
CA ALA A 478 23.02 -18.98 15.33
C ALA A 478 22.21 -19.12 14.03
N GLY A 479 20.98 -18.63 14.01
CA GLY A 479 20.05 -18.73 12.89
C GLY A 479 18.78 -19.51 13.27
N LYS A 480 18.24 -20.30 12.35
CA LYS A 480 17.00 -21.06 12.54
C LYS A 480 17.27 -22.52 12.91
N ALA A 481 16.59 -23.00 13.94
CA ALA A 481 16.56 -24.40 14.40
C ALA A 481 15.17 -24.99 14.19
N ILE A 482 15.07 -26.34 14.04
CA ILE A 482 13.80 -27.06 14.17
C ILE A 482 13.73 -27.64 15.56
N VAL A 483 12.64 -27.35 16.26
CA VAL A 483 12.39 -27.82 17.62
C VAL A 483 11.07 -28.57 17.72
N LEU A 484 11.00 -29.50 18.69
CA LEU A 484 9.76 -30.09 19.19
C LEU A 484 9.51 -29.55 20.59
N LEU A 485 8.34 -28.94 20.78
CA LEU A 485 7.83 -28.49 22.07
C LEU A 485 6.88 -29.58 22.63
N ASP A 486 7.02 -29.90 23.88
CA ASP A 486 6.01 -30.66 24.59
C ASP A 486 4.73 -29.84 24.72
N ALA A 487 3.59 -30.41 24.33
CA ALA A 487 2.33 -29.69 24.21
C ALA A 487 1.72 -29.29 25.57
N GLU A 488 2.13 -29.90 26.67
CA GLU A 488 1.65 -29.56 28.02
C GLU A 488 2.57 -28.54 28.71
N THR A 489 3.88 -28.78 28.66
CA THR A 489 4.86 -27.99 29.43
C THR A 489 5.50 -26.89 28.62
N GLY A 490 5.51 -26.99 27.29
CA GLY A 490 6.23 -26.09 26.38
C GLY A 490 7.75 -26.31 26.38
N GLN A 491 8.25 -27.38 27.03
CA GLN A 491 9.67 -27.70 27.02
C GLN A 491 10.13 -28.00 25.60
N ALA A 492 11.16 -27.31 25.14
CA ALA A 492 11.69 -27.43 23.80
C ALA A 492 12.85 -28.41 23.72
N ARG A 493 12.81 -29.32 22.75
CA ARG A 493 13.93 -30.19 22.35
C ARG A 493 14.34 -29.83 20.90
N THR A 494 15.62 -29.52 20.71
CA THR A 494 16.15 -29.28 19.37
C THR A 494 16.27 -30.59 18.59
N VAL A 495 15.69 -30.62 17.39
CA VAL A 495 15.75 -31.73 16.43
C VAL A 495 16.79 -31.46 15.35
N LEU A 496 16.82 -30.23 14.80
CA LEU A 496 17.85 -29.78 13.87
C LEU A 496 18.49 -28.52 14.46
N PRO A 497 19.83 -28.54 14.67
CA PRO A 497 20.56 -27.41 15.23
C PRO A 497 20.41 -26.14 14.39
N ALA A 498 20.54 -24.99 15.02
CA ALA A 498 20.44 -23.71 14.36
C ALA A 498 21.51 -23.51 13.28
N SER A 499 21.11 -23.01 12.15
CA SER A 499 21.97 -22.66 11.03
C SER A 499 21.48 -21.40 10.31
N ASN A 500 22.29 -20.88 9.40
CA ASN A 500 21.88 -19.78 8.53
C ASN A 500 21.01 -20.22 7.35
N ASP A 501 20.67 -21.50 7.24
CA ASP A 501 19.65 -21.96 6.29
C ASP A 501 18.31 -21.35 6.64
N ASN A 502 17.58 -20.86 5.65
CA ASN A 502 16.23 -20.31 5.85
C ASN A 502 15.20 -21.44 6.03
N LEU A 503 15.30 -22.19 7.18
CA LEU A 503 14.38 -23.26 7.52
C LEU A 503 12.97 -22.70 7.71
N SER A 504 11.97 -23.44 7.20
CA SER A 504 10.57 -23.03 7.30
C SER A 504 9.58 -24.20 7.17
N HIS A 505 8.32 -23.95 7.51
CA HIS A 505 7.17 -24.84 7.33
C HIS A 505 7.39 -26.26 7.89
N PRO A 506 7.71 -26.38 9.19
CA PRO A 506 7.89 -27.68 9.80
C PRO A 506 6.56 -28.43 9.84
N GLN A 507 6.51 -29.66 9.27
CA GLN A 507 5.34 -30.51 9.22
C GLN A 507 5.69 -31.87 9.83
N PRO A 508 5.17 -32.23 11.02
CA PRO A 508 5.39 -33.53 11.63
C PRO A 508 4.86 -34.67 10.77
N PHE A 509 5.63 -35.77 10.68
CA PHE A 509 5.25 -37.01 10.02
C PHE A 509 5.93 -38.20 10.66
N GLY A 510 5.22 -38.97 11.47
CA GLY A 510 5.78 -40.15 12.20
C GLY A 510 7.01 -39.76 13.03
N GLU A 511 8.12 -40.44 12.77
CA GLU A 511 9.41 -40.15 13.43
C GLU A 511 10.20 -39.01 12.76
N TYR A 512 9.60 -38.31 11.82
CA TYR A 512 10.24 -37.21 11.06
C TYR A 512 9.52 -35.87 11.26
N VAL A 513 10.26 -34.80 11.02
CA VAL A 513 9.71 -33.47 10.72
C VAL A 513 10.11 -33.10 9.31
N LEU A 514 9.11 -32.93 8.43
CA LEU A 514 9.33 -32.37 7.09
C LEU A 514 9.51 -30.85 7.23
N PHE A 515 10.34 -30.25 6.38
CA PHE A 515 10.58 -28.80 6.42
C PHE A 515 11.08 -28.29 5.07
N ASN A 516 10.87 -27.00 4.80
CA ASN A 516 11.49 -26.34 3.66
C ASN A 516 12.90 -25.85 3.99
N SER A 517 13.81 -26.02 3.04
CA SER A 517 15.18 -25.52 3.14
C SER A 517 15.76 -25.20 1.76
N PRO A 518 16.62 -24.15 1.66
CA PRO A 518 17.30 -23.76 0.43
C PRO A 518 18.60 -24.58 0.17
N ARG A 519 18.84 -25.68 0.84
CA ARG A 519 20.10 -26.45 0.78
C ARG A 519 20.49 -26.88 -0.63
N SER A 520 19.53 -27.14 -1.51
CA SER A 520 19.80 -27.44 -2.92
C SER A 520 19.93 -26.21 -3.81
N GLY A 521 19.95 -25.01 -3.23
CA GLY A 521 19.92 -23.75 -3.97
C GLY A 521 18.54 -23.31 -4.45
N ILE A 522 17.58 -24.17 -4.22
CA ILE A 522 16.16 -23.99 -4.48
C ILE A 522 15.45 -24.51 -3.24
N ASP A 523 14.41 -23.81 -2.77
CA ASP A 523 13.64 -24.29 -1.63
C ASP A 523 12.92 -25.59 -1.99
N ASN A 524 13.25 -26.66 -1.28
CA ASN A 524 12.64 -27.95 -1.42
C ASN A 524 12.25 -28.52 -0.05
N VAL A 525 11.45 -29.59 -0.04
CA VAL A 525 11.07 -30.29 1.18
C VAL A 525 12.16 -31.27 1.55
N TYR A 526 12.57 -31.22 2.81
CA TYR A 526 13.49 -32.14 3.49
C TYR A 526 12.79 -32.79 4.67
N ALA A 527 13.34 -33.87 5.16
CA ALA A 527 12.88 -34.55 6.37
C ALA A 527 14.06 -34.68 7.35
N VAL A 528 13.85 -34.40 8.63
CA VAL A 528 14.79 -34.68 9.69
C VAL A 528 14.20 -35.73 10.62
N HIS A 529 14.97 -36.81 10.89
CA HIS A 529 14.57 -37.85 11.85
C HIS A 529 14.69 -37.32 13.28
N THR A 530 13.61 -37.38 14.05
CA THR A 530 13.49 -36.68 15.35
C THR A 530 14.44 -37.22 16.43
N ARG A 531 14.93 -38.45 16.34
CA ARG A 531 15.86 -39.04 17.31
C ARG A 531 17.32 -38.96 16.88
N THR A 532 17.60 -39.20 15.61
CA THR A 532 18.99 -39.27 15.11
C THR A 532 19.52 -37.94 14.57
N GLY A 533 18.64 -37.02 14.19
CA GLY A 533 18.98 -35.76 13.50
C GLY A 533 19.39 -35.98 12.03
N GLU A 534 19.27 -37.20 11.48
CA GLU A 534 19.55 -37.50 10.09
C GLU A 534 18.62 -36.72 9.17
N VAL A 535 19.18 -36.04 8.15
CA VAL A 535 18.39 -35.25 7.18
C VAL A 535 18.37 -35.97 5.84
N ARG A 536 17.20 -36.00 5.20
CA ARG A 536 16.96 -36.56 3.86
C ARG A 536 16.24 -35.56 2.99
N GLN A 537 16.49 -35.58 1.68
CA GLN A 537 15.75 -34.78 0.71
C GLN A 537 14.51 -35.53 0.22
N VAL A 538 13.33 -34.91 0.39
CA VAL A 538 12.03 -35.47 0.00
C VAL A 538 11.63 -35.07 -1.41
N THR A 539 11.79 -33.79 -1.76
CA THR A 539 11.46 -33.27 -3.08
C THR A 539 12.67 -32.63 -3.78
N SER A 540 12.67 -32.71 -5.10
CA SER A 540 13.60 -31.99 -5.98
C SER A 540 12.79 -31.43 -7.13
N ARG A 541 12.44 -30.13 -7.05
CA ARG A 541 11.60 -29.44 -8.05
C ARG A 541 12.36 -28.26 -8.66
N PRO A 542 12.15 -27.93 -9.95
CA PRO A 542 12.99 -26.96 -10.66
C PRO A 542 12.85 -25.52 -10.15
N ILE A 543 11.70 -25.19 -9.53
CA ILE A 543 11.42 -23.86 -9.00
C ILE A 543 11.06 -23.92 -7.50
N GLY A 544 11.15 -25.13 -6.91
CA GLY A 544 10.89 -25.41 -5.51
C GLY A 544 9.54 -26.05 -5.22
N ALA A 545 9.45 -26.64 -4.04
CA ALA A 545 8.26 -27.23 -3.46
C ALA A 545 8.02 -26.58 -2.10
N TYR A 546 6.82 -26.07 -1.87
CA TYR A 546 6.53 -25.22 -0.72
C TYR A 546 5.31 -25.70 0.05
N HIS A 547 5.32 -25.53 1.38
CA HIS A 547 4.20 -25.81 2.27
C HIS A 547 3.72 -27.27 2.18
N ALA A 548 4.60 -28.18 2.57
CA ALA A 548 4.30 -29.60 2.64
C ALA A 548 3.08 -29.89 3.54
N ALA A 549 2.12 -30.63 3.03
CA ALA A 549 0.98 -31.16 3.77
C ALA A 549 0.91 -32.68 3.58
N VAL A 550 0.79 -33.40 4.66
CA VAL A 550 0.67 -34.87 4.66
C VAL A 550 -0.80 -35.25 4.68
N SER A 551 -1.19 -36.25 3.87
CA SER A 551 -2.55 -36.80 3.88
C SER A 551 -2.86 -37.47 5.22
N PRO A 552 -4.13 -37.54 5.66
CA PRO A 552 -4.51 -38.19 6.90
C PRO A 552 -4.06 -39.65 7.02
N ASP A 553 -4.07 -40.39 5.89
CA ASP A 553 -3.55 -41.78 5.82
C ASP A 553 -2.02 -41.90 5.82
N GLY A 554 -1.30 -40.75 5.75
CA GLY A 554 0.16 -40.72 5.70
C GLY A 554 0.79 -41.17 4.39
N GLN A 555 0.02 -41.47 3.35
CA GLN A 555 0.51 -42.06 2.11
C GLN A 555 0.97 -41.05 1.07
N ARG A 556 0.59 -39.78 1.24
CA ARG A 556 0.80 -38.74 0.22
C ARG A 556 1.28 -37.43 0.80
N LEU A 557 2.02 -36.73 -0.02
CA LEU A 557 2.49 -35.36 0.21
C LEU A 557 1.89 -34.42 -0.83
N ALA A 558 1.19 -33.41 -0.39
CA ALA A 558 0.81 -32.27 -1.22
C ALA A 558 1.70 -31.08 -0.90
N PHE A 559 2.06 -30.31 -1.94
CA PHE A 559 2.80 -29.06 -1.83
C PHE A 559 2.38 -28.14 -2.97
N HIS A 560 2.70 -26.86 -2.90
CA HIS A 560 2.56 -26.04 -4.07
C HIS A 560 3.90 -25.81 -4.77
N GLU A 561 3.87 -25.82 -6.09
CA GLU A 561 4.99 -25.53 -6.98
C GLU A 561 4.69 -24.25 -7.76
N PHE A 562 5.63 -23.32 -7.79
CA PHE A 562 5.48 -22.09 -8.54
C PHE A 562 5.77 -22.32 -10.03
N ARG A 563 4.96 -21.70 -10.91
CA ARG A 563 5.12 -21.72 -12.37
C ARG A 563 4.88 -20.34 -12.95
N ALA A 564 5.22 -20.14 -14.20
CA ALA A 564 5.06 -18.86 -14.89
C ALA A 564 3.59 -18.36 -14.97
N GLN A 565 2.62 -19.25 -14.90
CA GLN A 565 1.18 -18.95 -14.88
C GLN A 565 0.59 -18.86 -13.47
N GLY A 566 1.37 -19.14 -12.44
CA GLY A 566 0.99 -19.17 -11.02
C GLY A 566 1.27 -20.51 -10.38
N SER A 567 1.17 -20.55 -9.06
CA SER A 567 1.41 -21.76 -8.27
C SER A 567 0.35 -22.83 -8.53
N ARG A 568 0.76 -24.10 -8.49
CA ARG A 568 -0.11 -25.28 -8.61
C ARG A 568 0.06 -26.19 -7.42
N VAL A 569 -1.01 -26.83 -6.97
CA VAL A 569 -0.94 -27.89 -5.97
C VAL A 569 -0.55 -29.18 -6.66
N VAL A 570 0.56 -29.74 -6.21
CA VAL A 570 1.14 -31.00 -6.71
C VAL A 570 1.06 -32.05 -5.61
N GLU A 571 0.72 -33.27 -5.96
CA GLU A 571 0.66 -34.42 -5.05
C GLU A 571 1.67 -35.48 -5.49
N MET A 572 2.31 -36.16 -4.52
CA MET A 572 3.20 -37.28 -4.77
C MET A 572 3.07 -38.33 -3.66
N PRO A 573 3.47 -39.63 -3.89
CA PRO A 573 3.61 -40.60 -2.83
C PRO A 573 4.60 -40.12 -1.75
N LEU A 574 4.34 -40.42 -0.50
CA LEU A 574 5.21 -40.10 0.64
C LEU A 574 5.85 -41.38 1.18
N GLU A 575 6.96 -41.78 0.58
CA GLU A 575 7.65 -43.03 0.85
C GLU A 575 9.06 -42.77 1.37
N PRO A 576 9.34 -42.90 2.69
CA PRO A 576 10.66 -42.64 3.28
C PRO A 576 11.83 -43.40 2.65
N ALA A 577 11.56 -44.64 2.14
CA ALA A 577 12.57 -45.45 1.46
C ALA A 577 13.10 -44.83 0.15
N GLN A 578 12.33 -43.93 -0.48
CA GLN A 578 12.71 -43.24 -1.71
C GLN A 578 13.40 -41.87 -1.48
N TRP A 579 13.49 -41.45 -0.20
CA TRP A 579 14.13 -40.15 0.10
C TRP A 579 15.65 -40.25 -0.11
N ARG A 580 16.18 -39.18 -0.68
CA ARG A 580 17.60 -39.14 -1.04
C ARG A 580 18.47 -38.64 0.09
N PRO A 581 19.74 -39.07 0.18
CA PRO A 581 20.72 -38.39 1.00
C PRO A 581 20.79 -36.91 0.64
N VAL A 582 21.02 -36.07 1.62
CA VAL A 582 21.26 -34.65 1.34
C VAL A 582 22.50 -34.55 0.49
N PRO A 583 22.44 -33.93 -0.70
CA PRO A 583 23.65 -33.75 -1.50
C PRO A 583 24.68 -33.01 -0.66
N ALA A 584 25.97 -33.42 -0.75
CA ALA A 584 27.07 -32.66 -0.19
C ALA A 584 27.13 -31.31 -0.94
N LEU A 585 26.36 -30.33 -0.50
CA LEU A 585 26.32 -29.03 -1.12
C LEU A 585 27.46 -28.18 -0.63
N ALA A 586 28.33 -27.88 -1.53
CA ALA A 586 29.17 -26.72 -1.46
C ALA A 586 28.24 -25.48 -1.45
N GLY A 587 27.96 -24.93 -0.26
CA GLY A 587 27.43 -23.61 -0.02
C GLY A 587 26.17 -23.21 -0.80
N SER A 588 25.40 -22.29 -0.25
CA SER A 588 24.27 -21.68 -0.97
C SER A 588 24.71 -21.20 -2.36
N PRO A 589 24.02 -21.64 -3.43
CA PRO A 589 24.40 -21.30 -4.80
C PRO A 589 24.09 -19.86 -5.19
N ASN A 590 23.73 -18.99 -4.28
CA ASN A 590 23.55 -17.58 -4.60
C ASN A 590 24.91 -16.90 -4.83
N ARG A 591 25.50 -17.19 -6.01
CA ARG A 591 26.77 -16.63 -6.47
C ARG A 591 26.79 -15.11 -6.45
N TYR A 592 25.63 -14.47 -6.63
CA TYR A 592 25.53 -13.02 -6.62
C TYR A 592 25.71 -12.44 -5.22
N ALA A 593 25.14 -13.06 -4.19
CA ALA A 593 25.24 -12.58 -2.81
C ALA A 593 26.68 -12.63 -2.28
N ALA A 594 27.41 -13.72 -2.55
CA ALA A 594 28.80 -13.85 -2.15
C ALA A 594 29.72 -12.83 -2.85
N ALA A 595 29.57 -12.70 -4.16
CA ALA A 595 30.33 -11.74 -4.95
C ALA A 595 30.03 -10.29 -4.55
N LEU A 596 28.76 -9.99 -4.24
CA LEU A 596 28.33 -8.67 -3.77
C LEU A 596 28.96 -8.34 -2.41
N ALA A 597 28.89 -9.27 -1.44
CA ALA A 597 29.47 -9.08 -0.11
C ALA A 597 31.00 -8.92 -0.16
N ALA A 598 31.69 -9.70 -1.01
CA ALA A 598 33.15 -9.64 -1.12
C ALA A 598 33.68 -8.28 -1.60
N GLN A 599 32.92 -7.52 -2.37
CA GLN A 599 33.34 -6.25 -2.93
C GLN A 599 32.69 -5.02 -2.26
N ASP A 600 31.67 -5.21 -1.41
CA ASP A 600 30.96 -4.08 -0.79
C ASP A 600 31.83 -3.42 0.29
N PRO A 601 32.12 -2.11 0.20
CA PRO A 601 32.97 -1.42 1.16
C PRO A 601 32.37 -1.38 2.56
N GLY A 602 31.04 -1.49 2.71
CA GLY A 602 30.39 -1.58 4.00
C GLY A 602 30.59 -2.96 4.64
N ALA A 603 30.57 -4.02 3.84
CA ALA A 603 30.86 -5.37 4.33
C ALA A 603 32.29 -5.50 4.88
N ALA A 604 33.24 -4.82 4.26
CA ALA A 604 34.62 -4.75 4.76
C ALA A 604 34.70 -4.07 6.15
N LEU A 605 33.86 -3.08 6.44
CA LEU A 605 33.82 -2.39 7.74
C LEU A 605 33.26 -3.26 8.88
N VAL A 606 32.39 -4.22 8.56
CA VAL A 606 31.80 -5.13 9.56
C VAL A 606 32.42 -6.52 9.60
N GLY A 607 33.58 -6.71 8.94
CA GLY A 607 34.30 -7.97 8.93
C GLY A 607 33.57 -9.09 8.18
N GLN A 608 33.02 -8.77 7.01
CA GLN A 608 32.26 -9.60 6.08
C GLN A 608 30.80 -9.90 6.42
N VAL A 609 30.37 -9.84 7.66
CA VAL A 609 28.98 -10.09 8.05
C VAL A 609 28.65 -9.36 9.34
N LEU A 610 27.48 -8.73 9.43
CA LEU A 610 26.97 -8.23 10.69
C LEU A 610 26.90 -9.40 11.70
N PRO A 611 27.58 -9.26 12.83
CA PRO A 611 27.47 -10.26 13.88
C PRO A 611 25.99 -10.40 14.29
N GLY A 612 25.60 -11.57 14.80
CA GLY A 612 24.23 -11.86 15.23
C GLY A 612 23.66 -10.85 16.24
N PRO A 613 22.39 -10.98 16.61
CA PRO A 613 21.67 -10.00 17.44
C PRO A 613 22.39 -9.59 18.73
N ASP A 614 23.20 -10.46 19.30
CA ASP A 614 23.88 -10.23 20.57
C ASP A 614 25.23 -9.52 20.50
N SER A 615 25.69 -9.23 19.32
CA SER A 615 26.86 -8.37 19.10
C SER A 615 26.51 -6.88 19.06
N VAL A 616 25.24 -6.53 19.25
CA VAL A 616 24.81 -5.15 19.40
C VAL A 616 25.35 -4.64 20.72
N ALA A 617 26.08 -3.53 20.70
CA ALA A 617 26.56 -2.89 21.91
C ALA A 617 25.40 -2.67 22.88
N THR A 618 25.60 -2.99 24.15
CA THR A 618 24.61 -2.81 25.23
C THR A 618 24.80 -1.46 25.93
N ALA A 619 25.27 -0.44 25.23
CA ALA A 619 25.43 0.88 25.81
C ALA A 619 24.07 1.40 26.29
N ALA A 620 23.97 1.71 27.59
CA ALA A 620 22.81 2.39 28.14
C ALA A 620 22.80 3.84 27.66
N LEU A 621 21.85 4.19 26.83
CA LEU A 621 21.69 5.52 26.28
C LEU A 621 20.68 6.32 27.11
N PRO A 622 20.84 7.64 27.28
CA PRO A 622 19.94 8.46 28.07
C PRO A 622 18.52 8.45 27.51
N VAL A 623 17.54 8.22 28.34
CA VAL A 623 16.11 8.24 28.01
C VAL A 623 15.52 9.57 28.45
N SER A 624 14.74 10.18 27.56
CA SER A 624 13.95 11.36 27.88
C SER A 624 12.50 11.22 27.40
N ARG A 625 11.60 11.96 28.06
CA ARG A 625 10.19 11.95 27.65
C ARG A 625 10.00 12.82 26.41
N TYR A 626 9.45 12.24 25.34
CA TYR A 626 9.06 12.99 24.16
C TYR A 626 7.75 13.75 24.42
N ARG A 627 7.81 15.08 24.34
CA ARG A 627 6.64 15.96 24.47
C ARG A 627 6.21 16.42 23.08
N ARG A 628 4.94 16.18 22.71
CA ARG A 628 4.42 16.50 21.36
C ARG A 628 4.37 17.99 21.09
N LEU A 629 3.92 18.80 22.06
CA LEU A 629 3.68 20.24 21.86
C LEU A 629 4.92 21.02 21.39
N PRO A 630 6.11 20.87 21.99
CA PRO A 630 7.32 21.56 21.51
C PRO A 630 7.75 21.14 20.09
N HIS A 631 7.25 20.02 19.56
CA HIS A 631 7.57 19.46 18.27
C HIS A 631 6.39 19.49 17.29
N ALA A 632 5.30 20.18 17.66
CA ALA A 632 4.07 20.24 16.84
C ALA A 632 4.29 20.92 15.50
N LEU A 633 5.21 21.87 15.43
CA LEU A 633 5.61 22.52 14.20
C LEU A 633 6.96 21.98 13.73
N ASN A 634 6.98 21.36 12.57
CA ASN A 634 8.18 20.84 11.91
C ASN A 634 8.05 21.11 10.41
N GLY A 635 8.50 22.30 9.98
CA GLY A 635 8.48 22.71 8.59
C GLY A 635 9.42 21.84 7.77
N TYR A 636 8.88 21.14 6.79
CA TYR A 636 9.63 20.21 5.93
C TYR A 636 9.61 20.56 4.44
N SER A 637 8.65 21.37 4.01
CA SER A 637 8.53 21.83 2.64
C SER A 637 8.08 23.29 2.61
N TRP A 638 8.64 24.05 1.71
CA TRP A 638 8.31 25.46 1.49
C TRP A 638 8.37 25.81 0.00
N GLY A 639 8.03 27.05 -0.39
CA GLY A 639 7.87 27.42 -1.78
C GLY A 639 6.51 27.00 -2.33
N LEU A 640 6.46 26.41 -3.53
CA LEU A 640 5.21 25.90 -4.09
C LEU A 640 4.83 24.58 -3.42
N VAL A 641 3.82 24.62 -2.57
CA VAL A 641 3.28 23.48 -1.85
C VAL A 641 1.82 23.27 -2.24
N GLN A 642 1.35 22.02 -2.17
CA GLN A 642 -0.05 21.69 -2.42
C GLN A 642 -0.93 22.34 -1.34
N SER A 643 -2.03 22.97 -1.73
CA SER A 643 -2.99 23.58 -0.80
C SER A 643 -3.61 22.54 0.15
N ALA A 644 -4.16 22.98 1.26
CA ALA A 644 -4.87 22.13 2.20
C ALA A 644 -6.05 21.37 1.55
N SER A 645 -6.73 21.99 0.57
CA SER A 645 -7.81 21.36 -0.19
C SER A 645 -7.35 20.32 -1.23
N GLY A 646 -6.04 20.23 -1.48
CA GLY A 646 -5.49 19.37 -2.54
C GLY A 646 -5.72 19.89 -3.97
N SER A 647 -6.48 20.98 -4.14
CA SER A 647 -6.97 21.46 -5.45
C SER A 647 -6.19 22.64 -6.02
N GLY A 648 -5.07 23.05 -5.42
CA GLY A 648 -4.28 24.19 -5.89
C GLY A 648 -2.88 24.21 -5.31
N LEU A 649 -2.06 25.13 -5.80
CA LEU A 649 -0.72 25.40 -5.29
C LEU A 649 -0.72 26.68 -4.45
N VAL A 650 0.02 26.64 -3.37
CA VAL A 650 0.24 27.75 -2.44
C VAL A 650 1.74 28.02 -2.39
N LEU A 651 2.13 29.26 -2.50
CA LEU A 651 3.49 29.67 -2.17
C LEU A 651 3.56 29.82 -0.64
N GLY A 652 4.13 28.84 0.05
CA GLY A 652 4.03 28.80 1.51
C GLY A 652 4.91 27.77 2.17
N VAL A 653 4.53 27.38 3.40
CA VAL A 653 5.24 26.39 4.22
C VAL A 653 4.27 25.32 4.64
N ARG A 654 4.72 24.06 4.55
CA ARG A 654 4.03 22.88 5.08
C ARG A 654 4.79 22.30 6.25
N SER A 655 4.07 21.96 7.29
CA SER A 655 4.60 21.44 8.55
C SER A 655 3.80 20.22 8.98
N GLU A 656 4.50 19.20 9.49
CA GLU A 656 3.91 18.03 10.12
C GLU A 656 4.87 17.48 11.15
N ASP A 657 4.39 17.19 12.37
CA ASP A 657 5.22 16.58 13.39
C ASP A 657 5.51 15.10 13.08
N VAL A 658 6.58 14.55 13.64
CA VAL A 658 7.07 13.20 13.33
C VAL A 658 6.05 12.10 13.67
N LEU A 659 5.14 12.35 14.61
CA LEU A 659 4.05 11.43 14.96
C LEU A 659 2.76 11.72 14.20
N SER A 660 2.81 12.63 13.23
CA SER A 660 1.67 13.04 12.39
C SER A 660 0.45 13.52 13.20
N THR A 661 0.66 14.04 14.41
CA THR A 661 -0.44 14.52 15.27
C THR A 661 -0.89 15.93 14.94
N THR A 662 0.01 16.76 14.39
CA THR A 662 -0.27 18.12 13.99
C THR A 662 0.19 18.36 12.57
N GLN A 663 -0.70 18.82 11.73
CA GLN A 663 -0.40 19.26 10.36
C GLN A 663 -0.74 20.73 10.25
N ALA A 664 0.09 21.49 9.54
CA ALA A 664 -0.16 22.90 9.26
C ALA A 664 0.34 23.27 7.86
N ILE A 665 -0.37 24.21 7.24
CA ILE A 665 0.04 24.87 6.00
C ILE A 665 -0.25 26.35 6.13
N ALA A 666 0.67 27.17 5.69
CA ALA A 666 0.48 28.61 5.61
C ALA A 666 1.15 29.18 4.35
N GLY A 667 0.50 30.14 3.71
CA GLY A 667 1.08 30.73 2.50
C GLY A 667 0.12 31.63 1.71
N VAL A 668 0.56 31.97 0.53
CA VAL A 668 -0.13 32.85 -0.42
C VAL A 668 -0.57 32.04 -1.62
N SER A 669 -1.81 32.16 -2.02
CA SER A 669 -2.35 31.57 -3.25
C SER A 669 -2.82 32.64 -4.22
N TYR A 670 -2.78 32.31 -5.51
CA TYR A 670 -3.30 33.17 -6.59
C TYR A 670 -4.32 32.36 -7.39
N ASP A 671 -5.50 32.94 -7.52
CA ASP A 671 -6.56 32.41 -8.37
C ASP A 671 -6.45 33.03 -9.77
N GLY A 672 -6.06 32.22 -10.76
CA GLY A 672 -5.89 32.68 -12.14
C GLY A 672 -7.20 32.97 -12.87
N VAL A 673 -8.34 32.46 -12.39
CA VAL A 673 -9.67 32.72 -12.96
C VAL A 673 -10.19 34.08 -12.48
N GLU A 674 -10.19 34.28 -11.17
CA GLU A 674 -10.60 35.57 -10.57
C GLU A 674 -9.49 36.63 -10.63
N ARG A 675 -8.25 36.28 -10.94
CA ARG A 675 -7.05 37.14 -10.92
C ARG A 675 -6.86 37.83 -9.58
N THR A 676 -7.05 37.09 -8.48
CA THR A 676 -6.98 37.60 -7.12
C THR A 676 -6.02 36.79 -6.27
N GLY A 677 -5.48 37.41 -5.22
CA GLY A 677 -4.60 36.76 -4.25
C GLY A 677 -5.28 36.55 -2.90
N SER A 678 -4.81 35.51 -2.18
CA SER A 678 -5.19 35.29 -0.78
C SER A 678 -4.01 34.76 0.03
N VAL A 679 -4.01 35.06 1.33
CA VAL A 679 -3.12 34.49 2.34
C VAL A 679 -3.94 33.57 3.22
N SER A 680 -3.45 32.38 3.52
CA SER A 680 -4.14 31.46 4.43
C SER A 680 -3.18 30.74 5.37
N ALA A 681 -3.70 30.32 6.50
CA ALA A 681 -3.07 29.40 7.42
C ALA A 681 -4.11 28.41 7.94
N ASP A 682 -3.83 27.11 7.77
CA ASP A 682 -4.71 26.04 8.18
C ASP A 682 -3.92 25.09 9.08
N VAL A 683 -4.55 24.62 10.16
CA VAL A 683 -4.00 23.65 11.10
C VAL A 683 -4.99 22.54 11.37
N SER A 684 -4.49 21.31 11.46
CA SER A 684 -5.25 20.11 11.80
C SER A 684 -4.56 19.41 12.97
N TYR A 685 -5.26 19.24 14.07
CA TYR A 685 -4.78 18.47 15.22
C TYR A 685 -5.50 17.14 15.31
N GLN A 686 -4.75 16.06 15.09
CA GLN A 686 -5.25 14.69 14.97
C GLN A 686 -5.05 13.84 16.22
N GLY A 687 -4.46 14.42 17.27
CA GLY A 687 -4.11 13.71 18.51
C GLY A 687 -5.30 13.42 19.43
N LEU A 688 -6.55 13.78 19.06
CA LEU A 688 -7.78 13.46 19.81
C LEU A 688 -8.67 12.50 19.02
N TRP A 689 -9.72 12.01 19.66
CA TRP A 689 -10.70 11.16 19.00
C TRP A 689 -11.33 11.85 17.79
N PRO A 690 -11.91 13.06 17.87
CA PRO A 690 -12.14 13.89 16.72
C PRO A 690 -10.83 14.56 16.29
N VAL A 691 -10.68 14.75 14.99
CA VAL A 691 -9.67 15.65 14.41
C VAL A 691 -10.23 17.06 14.53
N LEU A 692 -9.43 17.98 15.08
CA LEU A 692 -9.79 19.39 15.17
C LEU A 692 -9.10 20.15 14.03
N ASP A 693 -9.88 20.91 13.29
CA ASP A 693 -9.40 21.73 12.19
C ASP A 693 -9.68 23.21 12.48
N ALA A 694 -8.70 24.09 12.22
CA ALA A 694 -8.87 25.52 12.28
C ALA A 694 -8.13 26.18 11.12
N GLY A 695 -8.70 27.24 10.57
CA GLY A 695 -8.13 27.96 9.45
C GLY A 695 -8.47 29.45 9.47
N VAL A 696 -7.56 30.25 8.92
CA VAL A 696 -7.76 31.67 8.67
C VAL A 696 -7.34 31.97 7.23
N ALA A 697 -8.12 32.75 6.54
CA ALA A 697 -7.78 33.25 5.21
C ALA A 697 -8.17 34.73 5.07
N TYR A 698 -7.31 35.50 4.40
CA TYR A 698 -7.57 36.85 4.00
C TYR A 698 -7.23 36.99 2.52
N GLY A 699 -8.12 37.62 1.74
CA GLY A 699 -7.88 37.75 0.31
C GLY A 699 -8.91 38.64 -0.39
N GLN A 700 -8.84 38.57 -1.70
CA GLN A 700 -9.78 39.29 -2.60
C GLN A 700 -10.57 38.28 -3.42
N ARG A 701 -11.79 38.65 -3.73
CA ARG A 701 -12.63 37.97 -4.74
C ARG A 701 -12.97 38.95 -5.85
N ARG A 702 -13.16 38.42 -7.04
CA ARG A 702 -13.58 39.17 -8.22
C ARG A 702 -14.65 38.39 -8.95
N THR A 703 -15.68 39.09 -9.39
CA THR A 703 -16.72 38.53 -10.25
C THR A 703 -17.16 39.54 -11.29
N THR A 704 -17.70 39.06 -12.38
CA THR A 704 -18.37 39.89 -13.36
C THR A 704 -19.86 39.91 -13.03
N ALA A 705 -20.43 41.09 -12.91
CA ALA A 705 -21.84 41.32 -12.65
C ALA A 705 -22.46 42.21 -13.73
N LEU A 706 -23.77 42.01 -13.99
CA LEU A 706 -24.56 42.89 -14.82
C LEU A 706 -25.06 44.04 -13.96
N THR A 707 -24.90 45.31 -14.45
CA THR A 707 -25.53 46.47 -13.85
C THR A 707 -27.03 46.50 -14.16
N ARG A 708 -27.76 47.41 -13.53
CA ARG A 708 -29.17 47.66 -13.88
C ARG A 708 -29.39 48.07 -15.34
N GLU A 709 -28.40 48.70 -15.93
CA GLU A 709 -28.39 49.13 -17.33
C GLU A 709 -27.92 48.04 -18.31
N GLY A 710 -27.66 46.82 -17.83
CA GLY A 710 -27.22 45.69 -18.65
C GLY A 710 -25.75 45.68 -19.04
N GLN A 711 -24.91 46.54 -18.43
CA GLN A 711 -23.47 46.55 -18.67
C GLN A 711 -22.76 45.53 -17.77
N LEU A 712 -21.79 44.85 -18.35
CA LEU A 712 -20.90 43.95 -17.59
C LEU A 712 -19.84 44.79 -16.87
N VAL A 713 -19.83 44.72 -15.54
CA VAL A 713 -18.82 45.35 -14.69
C VAL A 713 -18.09 44.30 -13.85
N GLU A 714 -16.81 44.54 -13.62
CA GLU A 714 -16.04 43.75 -12.66
C GLU A 714 -16.27 44.29 -11.25
N ASP A 715 -16.65 43.42 -10.37
CA ASP A 715 -16.92 43.72 -8.97
C ASP A 715 -15.89 42.97 -8.09
N THR A 716 -15.23 43.70 -7.19
CA THR A 716 -14.18 43.18 -6.33
C THR A 716 -14.46 43.49 -4.88
N TRP A 717 -14.15 42.55 -4.00
CA TRP A 717 -14.27 42.73 -2.56
C TRP A 717 -13.15 41.96 -1.81
N GLN A 718 -12.90 42.40 -0.61
CA GLN A 718 -12.01 41.71 0.34
C GLN A 718 -12.80 40.82 1.28
N TYR A 719 -12.19 39.73 1.70
CA TYR A 719 -12.76 38.84 2.71
C TYR A 719 -11.74 38.44 3.77
N THR A 720 -12.22 38.27 4.99
CA THR A 720 -11.51 37.59 6.06
C THR A 720 -12.38 36.40 6.45
N ARG A 721 -11.82 35.17 6.36
CA ARG A 721 -12.52 33.94 6.69
C ARG A 721 -11.85 33.25 7.85
N LEU A 722 -12.64 32.88 8.85
CA LEU A 722 -12.24 32.01 9.94
C LEU A 722 -13.05 30.70 9.82
N THR A 723 -12.36 29.57 9.94
CA THR A 723 -13.00 28.24 9.91
C THR A 723 -12.56 27.51 11.16
N ALA A 724 -13.49 26.86 11.86
CA ALA A 724 -13.19 25.96 12.97
C ALA A 724 -14.17 24.80 12.95
N GLY A 725 -13.69 23.61 13.24
CA GLY A 725 -14.54 22.45 13.25
C GLY A 725 -13.88 21.17 13.72
N ALA A 726 -14.65 20.10 13.61
CA ALA A 726 -14.19 18.78 13.97
C ALA A 726 -14.69 17.74 12.96
N ARG A 727 -13.89 16.71 12.77
CA ARG A 727 -14.25 15.54 11.95
C ARG A 727 -13.85 14.26 12.65
N LEU A 728 -14.66 13.22 12.46
CA LEU A 728 -14.42 11.88 12.97
C LEU A 728 -14.31 10.90 11.81
N PRO A 729 -13.10 10.64 11.33
CA PRO A 729 -12.84 9.63 10.30
C PRO A 729 -12.72 8.26 10.96
N LEU A 730 -13.62 7.34 10.59
CA LEU A 730 -13.64 5.99 11.12
C LEU A 730 -13.37 4.98 10.00
N LEU A 731 -12.32 4.18 10.16
CA LEU A 731 -12.01 3.03 9.30
C LEU A 731 -12.70 1.79 9.89
N LEU A 732 -13.78 1.38 9.27
CA LEU A 732 -14.62 0.27 9.75
C LEU A 732 -14.38 -1.03 8.95
N THR A 733 -13.34 -1.06 8.13
CA THR A 733 -13.00 -2.21 7.29
C THR A 733 -12.98 -3.50 8.09
N HIS A 734 -13.71 -4.49 7.59
CA HIS A 734 -13.87 -5.76 8.27
C HIS A 734 -13.88 -6.92 7.25
N SER A 735 -12.91 -7.81 7.39
CA SER A 735 -12.74 -8.95 6.49
C SER A 735 -12.65 -8.50 5.02
N ARG A 736 -13.47 -9.06 4.13
CA ARG A 736 -13.49 -8.74 2.69
C ARG A 736 -14.15 -7.41 2.33
N MET A 737 -14.82 -6.75 3.30
CA MET A 737 -15.53 -5.49 3.06
C MET A 737 -14.70 -4.29 3.53
N GLN A 738 -14.33 -3.43 2.61
CA GLN A 738 -13.73 -2.13 2.91
C GLN A 738 -14.84 -1.18 3.34
N GLN A 739 -14.71 -0.59 4.53
CA GLN A 739 -15.74 0.28 5.10
C GLN A 739 -15.11 1.51 5.74
N ALA A 740 -15.71 2.66 5.51
CA ALA A 740 -15.32 3.91 6.15
C ALA A 740 -16.57 4.75 6.47
N LEU A 741 -16.50 5.49 7.56
CA LEU A 741 -17.49 6.49 7.95
C LEU A 741 -16.74 7.76 8.36
N THR A 742 -17.13 8.89 7.79
CA THR A 742 -16.64 10.20 8.23
C THR A 742 -17.83 11.06 8.60
N VAL A 743 -17.80 11.64 9.81
CA VAL A 743 -18.77 12.65 10.27
C VAL A 743 -18.02 13.93 10.54
N SER A 744 -18.54 15.07 10.11
CA SER A 744 -17.88 16.35 10.33
C SER A 744 -18.86 17.47 10.60
N GLY A 745 -18.39 18.46 11.37
CA GLY A 745 -19.11 19.69 11.61
C GLY A 745 -18.15 20.89 11.64
N TYR A 746 -18.49 21.95 10.91
CA TYR A 746 -17.66 23.14 10.76
C TYR A 746 -18.49 24.39 10.93
N TYR A 747 -17.89 25.35 11.63
CA TYR A 747 -18.34 26.74 11.67
C TYR A 747 -17.41 27.57 10.80
N GLN A 748 -17.97 28.47 10.01
CA GLN A 748 -17.25 29.40 9.20
C GLN A 748 -17.81 30.81 9.41
N MET A 749 -16.96 31.75 9.77
CA MET A 749 -17.23 33.16 9.73
C MET A 749 -16.52 33.78 8.52
N GLU A 750 -17.20 34.54 7.72
CA GLU A 750 -16.63 35.31 6.63
C GLU A 750 -17.04 36.77 6.73
N GLN A 751 -16.08 37.64 6.98
CA GLN A 751 -16.28 39.09 6.98
C GLN A 751 -15.91 39.65 5.59
N VAL A 752 -16.81 40.38 4.97
CA VAL A 752 -16.64 40.96 3.65
C VAL A 752 -16.51 42.48 3.75
N ARG A 753 -15.61 43.08 2.96
CA ARG A 753 -15.35 44.51 2.89
C ARG A 753 -15.24 44.96 1.43
N GLY A 754 -15.71 46.15 1.15
CA GLY A 754 -15.62 46.72 -0.18
C GLY A 754 -16.55 46.09 -1.21
N TYR A 755 -17.59 45.37 -0.74
CA TYR A 755 -18.61 44.80 -1.60
C TYR A 755 -19.70 45.87 -1.89
N ASP A 756 -19.77 46.33 -3.11
CA ASP A 756 -20.71 47.35 -3.53
C ASP A 756 -21.93 46.74 -4.17
N LEU A 757 -23.01 46.60 -3.36
CA LEU A 757 -24.29 46.06 -3.82
C LEU A 757 -25.09 47.06 -4.68
N LEU A 758 -24.77 48.35 -4.63
CA LEU A 758 -25.50 49.40 -5.37
C LEU A 758 -25.38 49.21 -6.89
N ARG A 759 -24.35 48.55 -7.37
CA ARG A 759 -24.13 48.25 -8.78
C ARG A 759 -24.92 47.03 -9.28
N ARG A 760 -25.61 46.29 -8.39
CA ARG A 760 -26.36 45.09 -8.76
C ARG A 760 -27.87 45.35 -8.85
N PRO A 761 -28.60 44.64 -9.75
CA PRO A 761 -30.04 44.83 -9.92
C PRO A 761 -30.90 44.41 -8.72
N PHE A 762 -30.29 43.74 -7.70
CA PHE A 762 -30.99 43.17 -6.56
C PHE A 762 -30.46 43.71 -5.21
N THR A 763 -30.59 45.01 -5.00
CA THR A 763 -29.95 45.76 -3.90
C THR A 763 -30.74 45.86 -2.61
N GLU A 764 -31.87 45.19 -2.49
CA GLU A 764 -32.80 45.37 -1.33
C GLU A 764 -32.42 44.54 -0.10
N VAL A 765 -31.42 43.69 -0.20
CA VAL A 765 -30.96 42.86 0.94
C VAL A 765 -29.82 43.55 1.64
N GLY A 766 -30.02 44.02 2.86
CA GLY A 766 -28.95 44.48 3.73
C GLY A 766 -27.87 43.41 3.91
N PHE A 767 -26.76 43.54 3.25
CA PHE A 767 -25.64 42.68 3.41
C PHE A 767 -24.99 42.96 4.77
N GLY A 768 -25.29 42.10 5.77
CA GLY A 768 -24.53 42.13 6.99
C GLY A 768 -23.05 41.91 6.68
N ARG A 769 -22.15 42.69 7.27
CA ARG A 769 -20.70 42.66 6.99
C ARG A 769 -20.03 41.31 7.35
N SER A 770 -20.75 40.39 7.96
CA SER A 770 -20.25 39.07 8.32
C SER A 770 -21.30 38.01 8.04
N LEU A 771 -20.83 36.88 7.44
CA LEU A 771 -21.60 35.67 7.18
C LEU A 771 -21.15 34.59 8.18
N HIS A 772 -22.09 34.01 8.89
CA HIS A 772 -21.85 32.94 9.86
C HIS A 772 -22.53 31.67 9.37
N ALA A 773 -21.75 30.67 8.96
CA ALA A 773 -22.27 29.45 8.38
C ALA A 773 -21.90 28.22 9.22
N LEU A 774 -22.80 27.27 9.30
CA LEU A 774 -22.55 25.91 9.78
C LEU A 774 -22.64 24.92 8.63
N THR A 775 -21.73 23.96 8.63
CA THR A 775 -21.79 22.82 7.72
C THR A 775 -21.67 21.53 8.50
N GLY A 776 -22.64 20.62 8.34
CA GLY A 776 -22.58 19.26 8.83
C GLY A 776 -22.50 18.29 7.66
N SER A 777 -21.66 17.25 7.76
CA SER A 777 -21.64 16.20 6.74
C SER A 777 -21.41 14.82 7.33
N MET A 778 -21.95 13.81 6.63
CA MET A 778 -21.67 12.40 6.89
C MET A 778 -21.40 11.70 5.55
N ALA A 779 -20.35 10.92 5.48
CA ALA A 779 -20.03 10.08 4.33
C ALA A 779 -19.75 8.66 4.78
N TYR A 780 -20.44 7.70 4.16
CA TYR A 780 -20.29 6.27 4.41
C TYR A 780 -19.94 5.53 3.13
N SER A 781 -19.05 4.58 3.22
CA SER A 781 -18.72 3.65 2.14
C SER A 781 -18.58 2.23 2.65
N ARG A 782 -19.10 1.28 1.88
CA ARG A 782 -18.90 -0.15 2.09
C ARG A 782 -18.80 -0.84 0.74
N THR A 783 -17.62 -1.36 0.40
CA THR A 783 -17.39 -2.02 -0.88
C THR A 783 -16.65 -3.33 -0.68
N LEU A 784 -16.92 -4.31 -1.53
CA LEU A 784 -16.12 -5.52 -1.61
C LEU A 784 -14.72 -5.18 -2.13
N ARG A 785 -13.69 -5.80 -1.56
CA ARG A 785 -12.33 -5.73 -2.11
C ARG A 785 -12.33 -6.10 -3.58
N GLN A 786 -11.44 -5.48 -4.35
CA GLN A 786 -11.33 -5.68 -5.78
C GLN A 786 -10.07 -6.48 -6.12
N SER A 787 -10.17 -7.33 -7.14
CA SER A 787 -8.98 -7.88 -7.79
C SER A 787 -8.31 -6.79 -8.65
N LYS A 788 -7.06 -7.01 -9.05
CA LYS A 788 -6.35 -6.06 -9.92
C LYS A 788 -7.06 -5.81 -11.26
N ARG A 789 -7.82 -6.78 -11.74
CA ARG A 789 -8.53 -6.71 -13.02
C ARG A 789 -9.91 -6.06 -12.96
N ASP A 790 -10.49 -5.91 -11.79
CA ASP A 790 -11.82 -5.31 -11.64
C ASP A 790 -11.77 -3.83 -12.05
N VAL A 791 -12.76 -3.39 -12.83
CA VAL A 791 -12.87 -1.98 -13.26
C VAL A 791 -13.68 -1.13 -12.30
N GLY A 792 -14.20 -1.70 -11.24
CA GLY A 792 -14.95 -1.08 -10.17
C GLY A 792 -15.42 -2.10 -9.14
N PRO A 793 -15.95 -1.66 -7.99
CA PRO A 793 -16.53 -2.57 -7.01
C PRO A 793 -17.63 -3.42 -7.64
N ARG A 794 -17.63 -4.73 -7.35
CA ARG A 794 -18.68 -5.66 -7.81
C ARG A 794 -19.84 -5.76 -6.84
N TRP A 795 -19.63 -5.40 -5.60
CA TRP A 795 -20.65 -5.26 -4.56
C TRP A 795 -20.32 -4.09 -3.66
N GLY A 796 -21.32 -3.31 -3.29
CA GLY A 796 -21.11 -2.27 -2.31
C GLY A 796 -22.12 -1.15 -2.41
N GLN A 797 -21.96 -0.22 -1.49
CA GLN A 797 -22.78 0.98 -1.39
C GLN A 797 -21.96 2.14 -0.84
N THR A 798 -22.26 3.34 -1.30
CA THR A 798 -21.75 4.58 -0.73
C THR A 798 -22.92 5.53 -0.53
N ALA A 799 -22.87 6.34 0.53
CA ALA A 799 -23.86 7.39 0.79
C ALA A 799 -23.16 8.60 1.40
N SER A 800 -23.62 9.79 1.05
CA SER A 800 -23.21 11.02 1.72
C SER A 800 -24.38 11.97 1.85
N VAL A 801 -24.39 12.71 2.97
CA VAL A 801 -25.33 13.78 3.25
C VAL A 801 -24.55 15.03 3.67
N VAL A 802 -25.02 16.18 3.25
CA VAL A 802 -24.45 17.49 3.60
C VAL A 802 -25.61 18.40 3.94
N TRP A 803 -25.50 19.05 5.07
CA TRP A 803 -26.31 20.20 5.46
C TRP A 803 -25.42 21.43 5.60
N ARG A 804 -25.88 22.54 5.06
CA ARG A 804 -25.24 23.85 5.19
C ARG A 804 -26.29 24.89 5.51
N GLY A 805 -26.00 25.79 6.43
CA GLY A 805 -26.94 26.83 6.78
C GLY A 805 -26.28 28.03 7.44
N THR A 806 -26.99 29.14 7.45
CA THR A 806 -26.59 30.40 8.10
C THR A 806 -27.58 30.76 9.21
N PRO A 807 -27.61 29.98 10.33
CA PRO A 807 -28.69 30.07 11.34
C PRO A 807 -28.57 31.28 12.29
N PHE A 808 -27.55 32.15 12.13
CA PHE A 808 -27.21 33.17 13.12
C PHE A 808 -27.77 34.58 12.80
N GLY A 809 -28.76 34.70 11.94
CA GLY A 809 -29.47 35.97 11.71
C GLY A 809 -28.59 37.13 11.12
N SER A 810 -27.63 36.82 10.22
CA SER A 810 -26.75 37.81 9.60
C SER A 810 -27.40 38.64 8.46
N GLY A 811 -28.70 38.52 8.28
CA GLY A 811 -29.40 39.13 7.12
C GLY A 811 -29.25 38.37 5.81
N LEU A 812 -28.47 37.31 5.80
CA LEU A 812 -28.27 36.39 4.71
C LEU A 812 -28.64 34.97 5.16
N GLU A 813 -29.90 34.62 4.99
CA GLU A 813 -30.37 33.30 5.33
C GLU A 813 -30.29 32.38 4.13
N ALA A 814 -29.47 31.35 4.25
CA ALA A 814 -29.32 30.30 3.25
C ALA A 814 -29.30 28.94 3.92
N GLU A 815 -29.98 27.98 3.33
CA GLU A 815 -29.94 26.58 3.76
C GLU A 815 -29.84 25.69 2.54
N GLN A 816 -29.00 24.63 2.64
CA GLN A 816 -28.91 23.59 1.64
C GLN A 816 -28.83 22.24 2.29
N ARG A 817 -29.61 21.31 1.78
CA ARG A 817 -29.57 19.89 2.11
C ARG A 817 -29.26 19.10 0.84
N ALA A 818 -28.24 18.28 0.88
CA ALA A 818 -27.88 17.44 -0.24
C ALA A 818 -27.59 16.02 0.23
N ALA A 819 -28.04 15.05 -0.53
CA ALA A 819 -27.79 13.63 -0.28
C ALA A 819 -27.47 12.93 -1.59
N GLN A 820 -26.54 11.98 -1.57
CA GLN A 820 -26.30 11.09 -2.69
C GLN A 820 -25.97 9.70 -2.19
N ALA A 821 -26.33 8.69 -3.00
CA ALA A 821 -26.00 7.30 -2.76
C ALA A 821 -25.60 6.60 -4.05
N SER A 822 -24.75 5.58 -3.93
CA SER A 822 -24.44 4.67 -5.03
C SER A 822 -24.56 3.23 -4.57
N VAL A 823 -25.03 2.37 -5.46
CA VAL A 823 -25.04 0.92 -5.31
C VAL A 823 -24.19 0.33 -6.42
N TYR A 824 -23.33 -0.63 -6.05
CA TYR A 824 -22.50 -1.37 -6.98
C TYR A 824 -22.98 -2.81 -7.05
N LEU A 825 -23.09 -3.33 -8.27
CA LEU A 825 -23.55 -4.68 -8.57
C LEU A 825 -22.58 -5.35 -9.56
N PRO A 826 -22.49 -6.69 -9.59
CA PRO A 826 -21.68 -7.38 -10.59
C PRO A 826 -22.31 -7.18 -11.97
N GLY A 827 -21.48 -6.97 -12.97
CA GLY A 827 -21.91 -7.02 -14.37
C GLY A 827 -21.93 -8.45 -14.91
N ILE A 828 -22.22 -8.61 -16.19
CA ILE A 828 -22.30 -9.92 -16.88
C ILE A 828 -20.95 -10.65 -16.85
N GLY A 829 -19.85 -9.93 -17.09
CA GLY A 829 -18.50 -10.50 -17.06
C GLY A 829 -17.87 -10.51 -15.68
N GLN A 830 -16.85 -11.37 -15.47
CA GLN A 830 -16.17 -11.56 -14.19
C GLN A 830 -15.64 -10.27 -13.57
N HIS A 831 -15.12 -9.33 -14.38
CA HIS A 831 -14.51 -8.08 -13.93
C HIS A 831 -15.33 -6.85 -14.25
N HIS A 832 -16.58 -7.05 -14.68
CA HIS A 832 -17.51 -5.97 -14.96
C HIS A 832 -18.18 -5.47 -13.69
N SER A 833 -18.63 -4.22 -13.71
CA SER A 833 -19.32 -3.58 -12.59
C SER A 833 -20.47 -2.71 -13.10
N ILE A 834 -21.61 -2.80 -12.47
CA ILE A 834 -22.73 -1.87 -12.64
C ILE A 834 -22.67 -0.89 -11.46
N ARG A 835 -22.85 0.40 -11.74
CA ARG A 835 -23.03 1.42 -10.74
C ARG A 835 -24.33 2.18 -11.00
N LEU A 836 -25.21 2.15 -10.01
CA LEU A 836 -26.40 3.00 -9.97
C LEU A 836 -26.16 4.09 -8.93
N ARG A 837 -26.43 5.36 -9.29
CA ARG A 837 -26.24 6.48 -8.38
C ARG A 837 -27.46 7.39 -8.43
N GLY A 838 -27.95 7.78 -7.25
CA GLY A 838 -28.98 8.78 -7.06
C GLY A 838 -28.45 9.95 -6.24
N GLY A 839 -28.99 11.13 -6.49
CA GLY A 839 -28.68 12.32 -5.72
C GLY A 839 -29.90 13.23 -5.61
N TYR A 840 -29.99 13.95 -4.51
CA TYR A 840 -31.04 14.92 -4.28
C TYR A 840 -30.49 16.14 -3.54
N GLN A 841 -30.84 17.31 -4.01
CA GLN A 841 -30.56 18.59 -3.38
C GLN A 841 -31.84 19.36 -3.18
N TRP A 842 -31.95 20.01 -2.04
CA TRP A 842 -33.02 20.91 -1.72
C TRP A 842 -32.46 22.17 -1.05
N GLN A 843 -32.96 23.33 -1.50
CA GLN A 843 -32.76 24.62 -0.87
C GLN A 843 -34.15 25.24 -0.66
N PRO A 844 -34.42 25.90 0.49
CA PRO A 844 -35.69 26.62 0.66
C PRO A 844 -35.80 27.71 -0.41
N GLN A 845 -37.03 27.99 -0.78
CA GLN A 845 -37.34 29.12 -1.64
C GLN A 845 -37.16 30.38 -0.80
N GLY A 846 -35.97 30.96 -0.94
CA GLY A 846 -35.58 32.19 -0.26
C GLY A 846 -35.20 33.25 -1.30
N GLN A 847 -34.67 34.32 -0.81
CA GLN A 847 -34.24 35.41 -1.66
C GLN A 847 -33.17 34.90 -2.64
N PRO A 848 -33.22 35.20 -3.95
CA PRO A 848 -32.32 34.68 -4.98
C PRO A 848 -30.85 34.92 -4.69
N GLN A 849 -30.53 35.91 -3.87
CA GLN A 849 -29.16 36.31 -3.52
C GLN A 849 -28.50 35.41 -2.48
N THR A 850 -29.26 34.56 -1.76
CA THR A 850 -28.77 33.80 -0.61
C THR A 850 -28.78 32.28 -0.85
N LYS A 851 -28.34 31.81 -2.01
CA LYS A 851 -28.32 30.42 -2.40
C LYS A 851 -26.89 29.86 -2.43
N TYR A 852 -26.72 28.64 -1.96
CA TYR A 852 -25.51 27.89 -2.21
C TYR A 852 -25.47 27.43 -3.68
N MET A 853 -24.35 27.65 -4.34
CA MET A 853 -24.25 27.34 -5.77
C MET A 853 -24.23 25.84 -6.06
N PHE A 854 -23.65 25.01 -5.16
CA PHE A 854 -23.46 23.59 -5.43
C PHE A 854 -23.35 22.77 -4.14
N GLY A 855 -24.07 21.65 -4.09
CA GLY A 855 -24.09 20.74 -2.96
C GLY A 855 -23.05 19.62 -2.96
N GLY A 856 -22.10 19.61 -3.88
CA GLY A 856 -21.15 18.51 -4.03
C GLY A 856 -21.73 17.27 -4.67
N LEU A 857 -22.87 17.36 -5.34
CA LEU A 857 -23.50 16.26 -6.08
C LEU A 857 -22.85 16.10 -7.46
N PHE A 858 -23.01 14.90 -8.03
CA PHE A 858 -22.68 14.69 -9.44
C PHE A 858 -23.68 15.42 -10.35
N TYR A 859 -23.30 15.67 -11.59
CA TYR A 859 -24.19 16.20 -12.63
C TYR A 859 -24.04 15.36 -13.90
N PRO A 860 -25.03 15.31 -14.81
CA PRO A 860 -24.92 14.58 -16.08
C PRO A 860 -23.63 14.94 -16.82
N ARG A 861 -22.91 13.94 -17.26
CA ARG A 861 -21.59 14.08 -17.87
C ARG A 861 -21.65 14.88 -19.19
N GLY A 862 -20.70 15.78 -19.35
CA GLY A 862 -20.59 16.62 -20.55
C GLY A 862 -21.58 17.80 -20.59
N LEU A 863 -22.52 17.90 -19.66
CA LEU A 863 -23.48 18.99 -19.59
C LEU A 863 -23.02 20.14 -18.70
N ASN A 864 -23.42 21.35 -19.03
CA ASN A 864 -23.20 22.51 -18.19
C ASN A 864 -24.09 22.42 -16.94
N TYR A 865 -23.46 22.62 -15.78
CA TYR A 865 -24.19 22.64 -14.51
C TYR A 865 -25.13 23.83 -14.42
N VAL A 866 -26.35 23.57 -14.00
CA VAL A 866 -27.34 24.61 -13.73
C VAL A 866 -27.68 24.58 -12.22
N SER A 867 -27.49 25.71 -11.55
CA SER A 867 -27.84 25.85 -10.14
C SER A 867 -29.35 25.94 -9.97
N LEU A 868 -29.94 24.93 -9.35
CA LEU A 868 -31.36 24.79 -9.07
C LEU A 868 -31.61 24.53 -7.57
N ASP A 869 -32.73 25.03 -7.06
CA ASP A 869 -33.09 24.88 -5.64
C ASP A 869 -33.41 23.43 -5.30
N LYS A 870 -34.19 22.80 -6.15
CA LYS A 870 -34.49 21.37 -6.08
C LYS A 870 -33.84 20.67 -7.25
N LEU A 871 -33.06 19.66 -6.96
CA LEU A 871 -32.32 18.91 -7.99
C LEU A 871 -32.32 17.42 -7.67
N SER A 872 -32.90 16.63 -8.55
CA SER A 872 -32.88 15.16 -8.50
C SER A 872 -31.96 14.64 -9.59
N LEU A 873 -31.07 13.73 -9.23
CA LEU A 873 -30.03 13.19 -10.12
C LEU A 873 -30.10 11.67 -10.14
N LEU A 874 -29.93 11.10 -11.33
CA LEU A 874 -29.81 9.65 -11.52
C LEU A 874 -28.66 9.37 -12.50
N SER A 875 -27.88 8.34 -12.20
CA SER A 875 -26.84 7.83 -13.09
C SER A 875 -26.81 6.32 -13.06
N ALA A 876 -26.76 5.72 -14.23
CA ALA A 876 -26.53 4.29 -14.42
C ALA A 876 -25.31 4.09 -15.30
N GLU A 877 -24.40 3.24 -14.86
CA GLU A 877 -23.14 2.95 -15.55
C GLU A 877 -22.94 1.45 -15.66
N TYR A 878 -22.49 1.00 -16.82
CA TYR A 878 -21.96 -0.33 -17.06
C TYR A 878 -20.48 -0.22 -17.39
N ARG A 879 -19.62 -0.73 -16.51
CA ARG A 879 -18.16 -0.63 -16.60
C ARG A 879 -17.57 -1.97 -16.98
N LEU A 880 -16.67 -1.99 -17.97
CA LEU A 880 -16.05 -3.21 -18.45
C LEU A 880 -14.58 -3.01 -18.86
N PRO A 881 -13.71 -4.01 -18.64
CA PRO A 881 -12.41 -4.05 -19.27
C PRO A 881 -12.60 -4.50 -20.72
N LEU A 882 -12.15 -3.70 -21.69
CA LEU A 882 -12.26 -4.02 -23.10
C LEU A 882 -11.14 -4.95 -23.54
N ALA A 883 -9.90 -4.61 -23.21
CA ALA A 883 -8.74 -5.40 -23.55
C ALA A 883 -7.56 -5.12 -22.61
N ASP A 884 -6.83 -6.16 -22.23
CA ASP A 884 -5.50 -6.05 -21.62
C ASP A 884 -4.48 -6.12 -22.75
N VAL A 885 -3.89 -4.98 -23.09
CA VAL A 885 -2.94 -4.81 -24.18
C VAL A 885 -1.53 -4.57 -23.64
N HIS A 886 -0.54 -4.69 -24.50
CA HIS A 886 0.85 -4.43 -24.18
C HIS A 886 1.48 -3.65 -25.34
N TRP A 887 0.87 -2.49 -25.65
CA TRP A 887 1.34 -1.66 -26.76
C TRP A 887 2.48 -0.76 -26.29
N GLU A 888 3.55 -0.77 -27.03
CA GLU A 888 4.73 0.04 -26.76
C GLU A 888 5.03 0.97 -27.93
N LEU A 889 5.12 2.26 -27.63
CA LEU A 889 5.69 3.25 -28.54
C LEU A 889 7.12 3.56 -28.03
N GLY A 890 8.01 2.60 -28.23
CA GLY A 890 9.37 2.63 -27.73
C GLY A 890 9.43 2.93 -26.22
N ARG A 891 10.27 3.91 -25.83
CA ARG A 891 10.40 4.35 -24.42
C ARG A 891 9.42 5.45 -24.01
N TRP A 892 8.59 5.94 -24.96
CA TRP A 892 7.74 7.10 -24.73
C TRP A 892 6.41 6.76 -24.10
N LEU A 893 5.83 5.63 -24.47
CA LEU A 893 4.50 5.25 -24.04
C LEU A 893 4.37 3.72 -23.94
N TYR A 894 3.77 3.27 -22.84
CA TYR A 894 3.35 1.88 -22.66
C TYR A 894 1.87 1.86 -22.26
N VAL A 895 1.01 1.26 -23.09
CA VAL A 895 -0.42 1.10 -22.84
C VAL A 895 -0.67 -0.29 -22.30
N GLN A 896 -1.30 -0.35 -21.13
CA GLN A 896 -1.57 -1.61 -20.41
C GLN A 896 -2.96 -2.16 -20.68
N ARG A 897 -3.98 -1.27 -20.72
CA ARG A 897 -5.38 -1.68 -20.71
C ARG A 897 -6.27 -0.64 -21.38
N LEU A 898 -7.32 -1.14 -22.06
CA LEU A 898 -8.46 -0.36 -22.51
C LEU A 898 -9.66 -0.66 -21.61
N LYS A 899 -10.41 0.37 -21.25
CA LYS A 899 -11.63 0.27 -20.44
C LYS A 899 -12.77 0.99 -21.13
N GLY A 900 -13.99 0.48 -20.94
CA GLY A 900 -15.23 1.07 -21.41
C GLY A 900 -16.20 1.37 -20.28
N VAL A 901 -16.97 2.45 -20.43
CA VAL A 901 -18.10 2.76 -19.56
C VAL A 901 -19.28 3.23 -20.40
N ALA A 902 -20.31 2.40 -20.53
CA ALA A 902 -21.59 2.85 -21.06
C ALA A 902 -22.37 3.54 -19.94
N PHE A 903 -22.99 4.66 -20.21
CA PHE A 903 -23.70 5.42 -19.19
C PHE A 903 -24.98 6.09 -19.65
N TYR A 904 -25.86 6.33 -18.69
CA TYR A 904 -27.01 7.19 -18.77
C TYR A 904 -27.09 8.04 -17.51
N ASP A 905 -27.06 9.36 -17.67
CA ASP A 905 -27.16 10.33 -16.59
C ASP A 905 -28.37 11.24 -16.81
N ARG A 906 -29.10 11.56 -15.74
CA ARG A 906 -30.26 12.45 -15.78
C ARG A 906 -30.25 13.39 -14.59
N ALA A 907 -30.60 14.64 -14.87
CA ALA A 907 -30.88 15.70 -13.89
C ALA A 907 -32.27 16.26 -14.13
N HIS A 908 -33.05 16.35 -13.07
CA HIS A 908 -34.34 17.04 -13.09
C HIS A 908 -34.41 17.98 -11.90
N GLY A 909 -34.74 19.24 -12.14
CA GLY A 909 -34.77 20.18 -11.08
C GLY A 909 -35.63 21.42 -11.37
N SER A 910 -35.84 22.24 -10.36
CA SER A 910 -36.58 23.49 -10.46
C SER A 910 -36.02 24.55 -9.50
N SER A 911 -36.19 25.79 -9.87
CA SER A 911 -35.83 26.94 -9.05
C SER A 911 -36.89 28.03 -9.23
N GLU A 912 -37.09 28.85 -8.21
CA GLU A 912 -37.80 30.13 -8.34
C GLU A 912 -36.77 31.24 -8.60
N VAL A 913 -36.96 31.96 -9.69
CA VAL A 913 -36.15 33.09 -10.06
C VAL A 913 -36.98 34.37 -10.02
N ALA A 914 -36.38 35.44 -9.59
CA ALA A 914 -37.06 36.73 -9.61
C ALA A 914 -37.44 37.11 -11.05
N ASP A 915 -38.71 37.45 -11.23
CA ASP A 915 -39.25 37.92 -12.51
C ASP A 915 -40.23 39.08 -12.25
N PRO A 916 -39.77 40.32 -12.41
CA PRO A 916 -40.63 41.49 -12.19
C PRO A 916 -41.84 41.60 -13.15
N ALA A 917 -41.82 40.81 -14.24
CA ALA A 917 -42.89 40.80 -15.23
C ALA A 917 -44.14 40.02 -14.81
N VAL A 918 -44.03 39.21 -13.73
CA VAL A 918 -45.17 38.46 -13.19
C VAL A 918 -45.66 39.02 -11.86
N PRO A 919 -46.99 39.01 -11.62
CA PRO A 919 -47.57 39.56 -10.38
C PRO A 919 -47.02 38.97 -9.07
N SER A 920 -46.58 37.72 -9.10
CA SER A 920 -45.95 37.07 -7.95
C SER A 920 -44.53 37.54 -7.68
N GLY A 921 -43.93 38.34 -8.55
CA GLY A 921 -42.50 38.73 -8.46
C GLY A 921 -41.52 37.59 -8.69
N THR A 922 -41.96 36.35 -8.87
CA THR A 922 -41.12 35.20 -9.12
C THR A 922 -41.70 34.27 -10.18
N ARG A 923 -40.83 33.64 -10.96
CA ARG A 923 -41.20 32.64 -11.95
C ARG A 923 -40.47 31.34 -11.65
N ARG A 924 -41.22 30.22 -11.68
CA ARG A 924 -40.62 28.89 -11.57
C ARG A 924 -40.02 28.48 -12.89
N ILE A 925 -38.73 28.19 -12.87
CA ILE A 925 -38.03 27.53 -13.96
C ILE A 925 -37.85 26.05 -13.63
N SER A 926 -38.01 25.19 -14.63
CA SER A 926 -37.77 23.74 -14.50
C SER A 926 -36.86 23.31 -15.63
N GLN A 927 -35.93 22.44 -15.31
CA GLN A 927 -34.96 21.91 -16.27
C GLN A 927 -34.89 20.39 -16.14
N ASN A 928 -34.76 19.72 -17.28
CA ASN A 928 -34.63 18.29 -17.36
C ASN A 928 -33.53 17.96 -18.38
N ASP A 929 -32.35 17.68 -17.84
CA ASP A 929 -31.15 17.41 -18.61
C ASP A 929 -30.80 15.92 -18.55
N TYR A 930 -30.32 15.38 -19.64
CA TYR A 930 -29.79 14.02 -19.66
C TYR A 930 -28.63 13.92 -20.64
N SER A 931 -27.74 12.98 -20.36
CA SER A 931 -26.70 12.55 -21.28
C SER A 931 -26.59 11.04 -21.28
N THR A 932 -26.36 10.48 -22.45
CA THR A 932 -26.10 9.05 -22.61
C THR A 932 -24.96 8.84 -23.57
N GLY A 933 -24.11 7.86 -23.32
CA GLY A 933 -22.94 7.70 -24.17
C GLY A 933 -21.99 6.61 -23.70
N PHE A 934 -20.78 6.72 -24.20
CA PHE A 934 -19.73 5.77 -23.94
C PHE A 934 -18.39 6.46 -23.71
N ASP A 935 -17.69 6.05 -22.63
CA ASP A 935 -16.32 6.46 -22.35
C ASP A 935 -15.38 5.33 -22.78
N LEU A 936 -14.40 5.64 -23.61
CA LEU A 936 -13.25 4.79 -23.92
C LEU A 936 -12.02 5.38 -23.27
N SER A 937 -11.38 4.64 -22.37
CA SER A 937 -10.17 5.09 -21.69
C SER A 937 -9.02 4.11 -21.84
N PHE A 938 -7.81 4.65 -21.76
CA PHE A 938 -6.54 3.95 -21.87
C PHE A 938 -5.77 4.13 -20.56
N VAL A 939 -5.33 3.03 -19.98
CA VAL A 939 -4.40 3.02 -18.85
C VAL A 939 -2.99 2.89 -19.42
N PHE A 940 -2.13 3.87 -19.17
CA PHE A 940 -0.81 3.93 -19.79
C PHE A 940 0.24 4.60 -18.90
N ASN A 941 1.52 4.29 -19.14
CA ASN A 941 2.67 4.91 -18.50
C ASN A 941 3.44 5.73 -19.55
N PRO A 942 3.34 7.06 -19.52
CA PRO A 942 4.17 7.91 -20.39
C PRO A 942 5.59 8.01 -19.81
N LEU A 943 6.58 8.10 -20.67
CA LEU A 943 7.99 8.34 -20.29
C LEU A 943 8.55 7.36 -19.25
N ARG A 944 7.92 6.18 -19.10
CA ARG A 944 8.22 5.19 -18.05
C ARG A 944 8.01 5.71 -16.62
N LEU A 945 7.08 6.66 -16.44
CA LEU A 945 6.67 7.11 -15.11
C LEU A 945 6.09 5.94 -14.31
N ARG A 946 6.33 5.98 -12.99
CA ARG A 946 5.84 4.93 -12.04
C ARG A 946 4.33 4.74 -12.09
N THR A 947 3.64 5.85 -11.98
CA THR A 947 2.20 5.89 -11.83
C THR A 947 1.54 5.87 -13.20
N PRO A 948 0.66 4.91 -13.48
CA PRO A 948 -0.09 4.92 -14.72
C PRO A 948 -1.07 6.09 -14.72
N LEU A 949 -1.22 6.70 -15.88
CA LEU A 949 -2.26 7.67 -16.15
C LEU A 949 -3.44 6.98 -16.82
N GLU A 950 -4.62 7.58 -16.69
CA GLU A 950 -5.81 7.14 -17.40
C GLU A 950 -6.41 8.33 -18.13
N ALA A 951 -6.45 8.24 -19.45
CA ALA A 951 -7.07 9.24 -20.31
C ALA A 951 -7.82 8.57 -21.46
N GLY A 952 -8.69 9.32 -22.10
CA GLY A 952 -9.51 8.75 -23.17
C GLY A 952 -10.42 9.77 -23.84
N VAL A 953 -11.48 9.24 -24.41
CA VAL A 953 -12.51 10.04 -25.09
C VAL A 953 -13.90 9.59 -24.63
N ARG A 954 -14.80 10.53 -24.55
CA ARG A 954 -16.22 10.35 -24.31
C ARG A 954 -17.00 10.73 -25.56
N THR A 955 -17.85 9.88 -26.04
CA THR A 955 -18.90 10.23 -27.00
C THR A 955 -20.23 10.17 -26.28
N PHE A 956 -21.04 11.22 -26.43
CA PHE A 956 -22.31 11.29 -25.71
C PHE A 956 -23.32 12.18 -26.46
N TYR A 957 -24.60 11.85 -26.28
CA TYR A 957 -25.70 12.71 -26.64
C TYR A 957 -25.94 13.74 -25.55
N ASN A 958 -25.92 15.02 -25.93
CA ASN A 958 -26.14 16.16 -25.03
C ASN A 958 -27.57 16.68 -25.22
N SER A 959 -28.40 16.58 -24.18
CA SER A 959 -29.81 17.02 -24.25
C SER A 959 -29.97 18.56 -24.32
N GLN A 960 -28.98 19.32 -23.86
CA GLN A 960 -29.00 20.80 -23.90
C GLN A 960 -28.75 21.31 -25.33
N THR A 961 -27.79 20.71 -26.04
CA THR A 961 -27.46 21.05 -27.44
C THR A 961 -28.23 20.20 -28.44
N LYS A 962 -28.84 19.10 -28.03
CA LYS A 962 -29.53 18.08 -28.84
C LYS A 962 -28.61 17.43 -29.91
N GLN A 963 -27.33 17.28 -29.60
CA GLN A 963 -26.33 16.75 -30.51
C GLN A 963 -25.46 15.70 -29.84
N TRP A 964 -24.83 14.87 -30.69
CA TRP A 964 -23.75 14.01 -30.24
C TRP A 964 -22.46 14.85 -30.18
N GLU A 965 -21.76 14.73 -29.04
CA GLU A 965 -20.54 15.46 -28.77
C GLU A 965 -19.38 14.50 -28.48
N LEU A 966 -18.17 14.95 -28.74
CA LEU A 966 -16.93 14.27 -28.41
C LEU A 966 -16.15 15.11 -27.41
N GLN A 967 -15.74 14.51 -26.28
CA GLN A 967 -14.98 15.17 -25.24
C GLN A 967 -13.74 14.37 -24.87
N GLY A 968 -12.60 15.01 -24.73
CA GLY A 968 -11.40 14.39 -24.14
C GLY A 968 -11.59 14.16 -22.65
N LEU A 969 -11.06 13.05 -22.14
CA LEU A 969 -11.11 12.66 -20.75
C LEU A 969 -9.70 12.58 -20.15
N VAL A 970 -9.52 13.14 -18.95
CA VAL A 970 -8.43 12.82 -18.03
C VAL A 970 -9.08 12.29 -16.76
N LEU A 971 -9.02 10.97 -16.55
CA LEU A 971 -9.83 10.28 -15.54
C LEU A 971 -9.07 10.02 -14.25
N ASN A 972 -7.79 9.79 -14.32
CA ASN A 972 -6.96 9.55 -13.15
C ASN A 972 -5.52 9.95 -13.41
N VAL A 973 -5.03 10.83 -12.58
CA VAL A 973 -3.60 11.09 -12.41
C VAL A 973 -3.28 10.57 -11.00
N GLY A 974 -2.99 9.28 -10.90
CA GLY A 974 -2.62 8.68 -9.62
C GLY A 974 -1.22 9.17 -9.20
N PHE A 975 -1.17 10.10 -8.29
CA PHE A 975 0.05 10.52 -7.60
C PHE A 975 0.15 9.83 -6.24
#